data_e814ec8b232e9fb3d1c412d4cdd160ba
#
_entry.id   e814ec8b232e9fb3d1c412d4cdd160ba
#
_cell.length_a   1.000
_cell.length_b   1.000
_cell.length_c   1.000
_cell.angle_alpha   90.00
_cell.angle_beta   90.00
_cell.angle_gamma   90.00
#
_symmetry.space_group_name_H-M   'P 1'
#
loop_
_entity.id
_entity.type
_entity.pdbx_description
1 polymer ?
#
loop_
_entity_poly.entity_id
_entity_poly.type
_entity_poly.pdbx_seq_one_letter_code
_entity_poly.pdbx_strand_id
1 'polypeptide(L)'
;MIRFRFGALAFAFGVLALARTGSAQPATAPPPAAAPPEDEARMPWTRGDERFVKTWLVLGPFAEPLDVDPLAGQGGEAALKGRANAELKRPDGSVLRWKESTSWSDAFGVDEALGLAAPDSGTAYAYALVKRAAAGKALLSIGSDDGLRVWVNGRLVHEHRGERPLVFDEDRVEVDLGAGENAVLVKTEQRRGPWAFSLRVLEPGTVLAPAVEIGPAVVDAESSPASLVVRTDVPSPAPGGAEVAVEVIAAGGGVVASGRAPRGRTARLDVAGLADGPYEVRFTTATAAGKAWTTHLPWWKGDPRPAARRVVDAATGVDPMTPAGRTRRMLADLVLDRAGGDLAKAGPEALRRTHAAVFESAELDLEAAGKTGRLHDHGFYRLAWVDEVDGSVQFCRAYLPAGWRPDRRWPLVVQLHGYNPANPEYVRWWAVDSRHAAIHAVDRGADSPVYIEPHGRGNTAYRGFGEKDVLRAIAEAKKALSIDEDRVYLMGDSMGGWGTWQVGTRNPEVFAAIAPVFGGADYRAQLEKAVLAKLLPAERFLQERRSSWAQAESLLGLPILVSHGDSDKSVNVEYSRWAVRMLQRWGYDVRYHELPGRGHEDMKVQPGIWEWLLQHRREAHPRRVRVRSADLPSAHAYWVCLTRAERPMDFLLADAELIGPNRLRLDTRNVAAAELRPGPLVDATKPVEVVWNGVARSIPVRDGRIDLAAEGRRPSALEKTDRLAGPFEDAANTPFAVVLGTISPDPEMRRACAWKVKGFVAFWRDWQKVEPRVFTDTALTDADAARYSLLLVGGPAENAVAKRLADRLPLVVREDSVVVDGKAFPARDAGVSFVHPSPLNPERYVAILAGTSPGGLWFADWQNGEWDFQVVDGRSGPAAVLDPPGDFPERGRIASGDFDSSWRYDETLVVRGDEALRAKATPIRPPIPIDLPVAALDRVTGTYEIPGGPRVRVYREGNRLLGAQEGQGSAELVPESETDFFLMGQTLRVAFEKDSSGQAAALVVKVPGREIRAPRVE
;
A
#
# COMPACT_ATOMS: atom_id res chain seq x y z
N MET A 1 -6.85 -4.68 2.37
CA MET A 1 -7.14 -4.62 3.82
C MET A 1 -6.07 -5.20 4.76
N ILE A 2 -5.21 -6.15 4.37
CA ILE A 2 -4.13 -6.68 5.23
C ILE A 2 -3.19 -5.59 5.82
N ARG A 3 -3.09 -4.41 5.22
CA ARG A 3 -2.30 -3.29 5.76
C ARG A 3 -3.02 -2.37 6.76
N PHE A 4 -4.30 -2.58 7.01
CA PHE A 4 -5.06 -1.81 8.01
C PHE A 4 -4.72 -2.15 9.48
N ARG A 5 -3.87 -3.13 9.69
CA ARG A 5 -3.46 -3.57 11.03
C ARG A 5 -2.21 -2.87 11.56
N PHE A 6 -1.57 -1.98 10.77
CA PHE A 6 -0.26 -1.45 11.14
C PHE A 6 -0.27 -0.47 12.33
N GLY A 7 -1.32 0.29 12.60
CA GLY A 7 -1.37 1.11 13.83
C GLY A 7 -1.47 0.25 15.10
N ALA A 8 -2.41 -0.69 15.12
CA ALA A 8 -2.54 -1.66 16.21
C ALA A 8 -1.47 -2.78 16.13
N LEU A 9 -1.00 -3.13 14.93
CA LEU A 9 0.10 -4.07 14.71
C LEU A 9 1.45 -3.51 15.13
N ALA A 10 1.70 -2.22 14.96
CA ALA A 10 2.94 -1.60 15.39
C ALA A 10 3.11 -1.67 16.91
N PHE A 11 2.02 -1.48 17.67
CA PHE A 11 2.01 -1.71 19.10
C PHE A 11 2.28 -3.18 19.44
N ALA A 12 1.68 -4.12 18.70
CA ALA A 12 1.88 -5.55 18.89
C ALA A 12 3.25 -6.06 18.40
N PHE A 13 3.78 -5.54 17.27
CA PHE A 13 5.09 -5.93 16.76
C PHE A 13 6.27 -5.44 17.62
N GLY A 14 6.18 -4.25 18.19
CA GLY A 14 7.20 -3.80 19.14
C GLY A 14 7.31 -4.71 20.36
N VAL A 15 6.19 -5.27 20.80
CA VAL A 15 6.12 -6.22 21.92
C VAL A 15 6.51 -7.64 21.48
N LEU A 16 6.14 -8.07 20.27
CA LEU A 16 6.42 -9.42 19.76
C LEU A 16 7.83 -9.61 19.21
N ALA A 17 8.49 -8.58 18.69
CA ALA A 17 9.90 -8.65 18.30
C ALA A 17 10.80 -9.04 19.48
N LEU A 18 10.43 -8.62 20.70
CA LEU A 18 11.11 -9.04 21.94
C LEU A 18 10.71 -10.45 22.42
N ALA A 19 9.56 -10.98 21.97
CA ALA A 19 9.12 -12.32 22.33
C ALA A 19 9.84 -13.43 21.55
N ARG A 20 10.54 -13.10 20.45
CA ARG A 20 11.25 -14.08 19.60
C ARG A 20 12.62 -14.50 20.10
N THR A 21 13.16 -13.95 21.20
CA THR A 21 14.46 -14.31 21.74
C THR A 21 14.40 -15.47 22.74
N GLY A 22 13.58 -16.49 22.52
CA GLY A 22 13.49 -17.65 23.42
C GLY A 22 13.18 -18.97 22.70
N SER A 23 14.22 -19.79 22.53
CA SER A 23 14.27 -21.24 22.28
C SER A 23 13.20 -21.89 21.38
N ALA A 24 13.57 -22.16 20.13
CA ALA A 24 12.90 -23.13 19.28
C ALA A 24 13.45 -24.56 19.55
N GLN A 25 12.57 -25.53 19.80
CA GLN A 25 12.90 -26.94 19.70
C GLN A 25 13.08 -27.36 18.22
N PRO A 26 13.98 -28.29 17.90
CA PRO A 26 14.28 -28.66 16.53
C PRO A 26 13.09 -29.42 15.89
N ALA A 27 12.58 -28.88 14.79
CA ALA A 27 11.62 -29.54 13.94
C ALA A 27 12.34 -30.50 12.97
N THR A 28 11.76 -31.69 12.79
CA THR A 28 12.23 -32.69 11.82
C THR A 28 12.11 -32.19 10.39
N ALA A 29 13.18 -32.39 9.59
CA ALA A 29 13.26 -31.91 8.22
C ALA A 29 12.11 -32.43 7.33
N PRO A 30 11.52 -31.60 6.48
CA PRO A 30 10.54 -31.99 5.48
C PRO A 30 11.21 -32.74 4.30
N PRO A 31 10.46 -33.58 3.56
CA PRO A 31 10.97 -34.26 2.39
C PRO A 31 11.31 -33.28 1.24
N PRO A 32 12.19 -33.68 0.30
CA PRO A 32 12.62 -32.78 -0.76
C PRO A 32 11.44 -32.35 -1.65
N ALA A 33 11.38 -31.06 -1.91
CA ALA A 33 10.34 -30.44 -2.72
C ALA A 33 10.41 -30.94 -4.17
N ALA A 34 9.23 -31.27 -4.74
CA ALA A 34 9.08 -31.55 -6.17
C ALA A 34 9.41 -30.29 -7.00
N ALA A 35 9.88 -30.51 -8.24
CA ALA A 35 10.15 -29.40 -9.16
C ALA A 35 8.90 -28.52 -9.35
N PRO A 36 9.05 -27.19 -9.39
CA PRO A 36 7.91 -26.28 -9.51
C PRO A 36 7.22 -26.42 -10.87
N PRO A 37 5.89 -26.24 -10.95
CA PRO A 37 5.15 -26.25 -12.20
C PRO A 37 5.60 -25.12 -13.15
N GLU A 38 5.46 -25.29 -14.46
CA GLU A 38 5.92 -24.35 -15.49
C GLU A 38 5.40 -22.90 -15.33
N ASP A 39 4.27 -22.69 -14.67
CA ASP A 39 3.74 -21.35 -14.37
C ASP A 39 4.53 -20.60 -13.28
N GLU A 40 5.26 -21.28 -12.42
CA GLU A 40 6.18 -20.65 -11.45
C GLU A 40 7.44 -20.08 -12.10
N ALA A 41 7.75 -20.49 -13.33
CA ALA A 41 8.80 -19.89 -14.13
C ALA A 41 8.57 -18.39 -14.47
N ARG A 42 7.38 -17.87 -14.16
CA ARG A 42 7.02 -16.44 -14.31
C ARG A 42 7.13 -15.63 -13.00
N MET A 43 7.59 -16.25 -11.92
CA MET A 43 7.78 -15.52 -10.66
C MET A 43 8.87 -14.45 -10.76
N PRO A 44 8.70 -13.29 -10.10
CA PRO A 44 9.60 -12.14 -10.19
C PRO A 44 11.07 -12.47 -9.93
N TRP A 45 11.32 -13.35 -9.01
CA TRP A 45 12.64 -13.74 -8.55
C TRP A 45 13.31 -14.87 -9.37
N THR A 46 12.66 -15.40 -10.42
CA THR A 46 13.23 -16.48 -11.22
C THR A 46 14.15 -16.03 -12.35
N ARG A 47 14.21 -14.72 -12.62
CA ARG A 47 14.95 -14.19 -13.77
C ARG A 47 15.58 -12.84 -13.48
N GLY A 48 16.34 -12.69 -12.40
CA GLY A 48 17.14 -11.53 -12.17
C GLY A 48 18.10 -11.17 -13.32
N ASP A 49 18.88 -10.13 -13.17
CA ASP A 49 19.90 -9.75 -14.14
C ASP A 49 20.86 -10.93 -14.38
N GLU A 50 21.00 -11.39 -15.63
CA GLU A 50 21.87 -12.51 -15.99
C GLU A 50 23.36 -12.25 -15.67
N ARG A 51 23.73 -11.00 -15.41
CA ARG A 51 25.07 -10.63 -14.94
C ARG A 51 25.34 -11.01 -13.50
N PHE A 52 24.30 -11.23 -12.67
CA PHE A 52 24.47 -11.75 -11.33
C PHE A 52 24.80 -13.23 -11.34
N VAL A 53 25.73 -13.62 -10.50
CA VAL A 53 26.08 -15.02 -10.28
C VAL A 53 25.03 -15.66 -9.38
N LYS A 54 24.23 -16.54 -9.93
CA LYS A 54 23.07 -17.13 -9.27
C LYS A 54 23.28 -18.54 -8.74
N THR A 55 24.15 -19.30 -9.42
CA THR A 55 24.45 -20.68 -9.03
C THR A 55 25.77 -20.73 -8.29
N TRP A 56 25.70 -21.23 -7.07
CA TRP A 56 26.83 -21.34 -6.17
C TRP A 56 26.94 -22.74 -5.60
N LEU A 57 28.16 -23.19 -5.37
CA LEU A 57 28.45 -24.29 -4.48
C LEU A 57 28.64 -23.73 -3.08
N VAL A 58 27.89 -24.19 -2.11
CA VAL A 58 27.88 -23.65 -0.73
C VAL A 58 28.39 -24.67 0.24
N LEU A 59 29.21 -24.22 1.19
CA LEU A 59 29.82 -25.04 2.25
C LEU A 59 29.68 -24.32 3.60
N GLY A 60 29.07 -24.95 4.56
CA GLY A 60 28.86 -24.41 5.91
C GLY A 60 27.73 -25.11 6.65
N PRO A 61 27.28 -24.56 7.80
CA PRO A 61 27.86 -23.39 8.46
C PRO A 61 29.16 -23.70 9.23
N PHE A 62 29.96 -22.64 9.47
CA PHE A 62 31.10 -22.63 10.34
C PHE A 62 30.84 -21.73 11.55
N ALA A 63 31.39 -22.08 12.72
CA ALA A 63 31.24 -21.26 13.92
C ALA A 63 32.29 -20.14 14.02
N GLU A 64 33.37 -20.25 13.24
CA GLU A 64 34.47 -19.31 13.24
C GLU A 64 34.08 -17.97 12.61
N PRO A 65 34.47 -16.81 13.16
CA PRO A 65 34.18 -15.49 12.62
C PRO A 65 34.84 -15.25 11.26
N LEU A 66 34.44 -14.17 10.60
CA LEU A 66 34.84 -13.85 9.23
C LEU A 66 36.35 -13.82 9.00
N ASP A 67 37.11 -13.32 9.96
CA ASP A 67 38.57 -13.12 9.89
C ASP A 67 39.42 -14.36 10.29
N VAL A 68 38.79 -15.39 10.81
CA VAL A 68 39.45 -16.66 11.12
C VAL A 68 39.35 -17.61 9.94
N ASP A 69 40.50 -18.16 9.49
CA ASP A 69 40.52 -19.18 8.44
C ASP A 69 40.41 -20.59 9.06
N PRO A 70 39.21 -21.20 9.04
CA PRO A 70 38.98 -22.55 9.57
C PRO A 70 39.70 -23.63 8.74
N LEU A 71 40.23 -23.25 7.57
CA LEU A 71 40.85 -24.14 6.61
C LEU A 71 42.38 -23.99 6.57
N ALA A 72 42.98 -23.18 7.43
CA ALA A 72 44.43 -22.89 7.43
C ALA A 72 45.29 -24.17 7.44
N GLY A 73 44.87 -25.22 8.18
CA GLY A 73 45.55 -26.52 8.23
C GLY A 73 45.36 -27.41 6.96
N GLN A 74 44.53 -26.98 6.01
CA GLN A 74 44.20 -27.73 4.79
C GLN A 74 44.48 -26.94 3.49
N GLY A 75 45.43 -26.02 3.53
CA GLY A 75 45.80 -25.15 2.40
C GLY A 75 45.19 -23.76 2.41
N GLY A 76 44.28 -23.48 3.34
CA GLY A 76 43.66 -22.16 3.56
C GLY A 76 42.59 -21.78 2.54
N GLU A 77 41.93 -20.66 2.83
CA GLU A 77 40.80 -20.11 2.05
C GLU A 77 41.19 -19.81 0.60
N ALA A 78 42.37 -19.29 0.35
CA ALA A 78 42.85 -18.92 -0.99
C ALA A 78 42.98 -20.13 -1.95
N ALA A 79 43.18 -21.34 -1.43
CA ALA A 79 43.31 -22.57 -2.20
C ALA A 79 41.98 -23.33 -2.34
N LEU A 80 40.93 -22.89 -1.66
CA LEU A 80 39.67 -23.58 -1.59
C LEU A 80 38.97 -23.61 -2.97
N LYS A 81 38.62 -24.79 -3.42
CA LYS A 81 37.85 -25.00 -4.66
C LYS A 81 36.62 -25.80 -4.36
N GLY A 82 35.44 -25.22 -4.71
CA GLY A 82 34.16 -25.90 -4.60
C GLY A 82 34.07 -27.02 -5.65
N ARG A 83 33.61 -28.20 -5.24
CA ARG A 83 33.21 -29.29 -6.10
C ARG A 83 31.91 -29.90 -5.57
N ALA A 84 30.90 -29.99 -6.39
CA ALA A 84 29.59 -30.53 -5.99
C ALA A 84 29.73 -31.90 -5.32
N ASN A 85 29.07 -32.03 -4.17
CA ASN A 85 29.07 -33.21 -3.30
C ASN A 85 30.44 -33.61 -2.67
N ALA A 86 31.49 -32.82 -2.89
CA ALA A 86 32.79 -33.09 -2.23
C ALA A 86 32.68 -32.84 -0.72
N GLU A 87 33.33 -33.68 0.05
CA GLU A 87 33.36 -33.62 1.51
C GLU A 87 34.60 -32.89 2.01
N LEU A 88 34.38 -32.04 3.02
CA LEU A 88 35.42 -31.44 3.81
C LEU A 88 35.35 -31.98 5.23
N LYS A 89 36.44 -32.68 5.67
CA LYS A 89 36.57 -33.14 7.04
C LYS A 89 37.16 -32.04 7.91
N ARG A 90 36.45 -31.72 8.98
CA ARG A 90 36.92 -30.75 9.99
C ARG A 90 37.91 -31.37 10.98
N PRO A 91 38.70 -30.55 11.69
CA PRO A 91 39.59 -31.05 12.77
C PRO A 91 38.83 -31.73 13.92
N ASP A 92 37.58 -31.36 14.15
CA ASP A 92 36.70 -31.96 15.16
C ASP A 92 36.09 -33.31 14.73
N GLY A 93 36.42 -33.77 13.51
CA GLY A 93 35.93 -35.02 12.92
C GLY A 93 34.56 -34.88 12.22
N SER A 94 33.90 -33.74 12.29
CA SER A 94 32.68 -33.49 11.54
C SER A 94 32.94 -33.34 10.03
N VAL A 95 31.93 -33.61 9.21
CA VAL A 95 32.06 -33.58 7.75
C VAL A 95 31.05 -32.57 7.19
N LEU A 96 31.54 -31.57 6.48
CA LEU A 96 30.73 -30.71 5.66
C LEU A 96 30.78 -31.15 4.21
N ARG A 97 29.70 -30.89 3.47
CA ARG A 97 29.59 -31.26 2.07
C ARG A 97 29.19 -30.06 1.22
N TRP A 98 29.92 -29.86 0.13
CA TRP A 98 29.56 -28.84 -0.86
C TRP A 98 28.22 -29.16 -1.51
N LYS A 99 27.32 -28.20 -1.45
CA LYS A 99 25.95 -28.28 -1.98
C LYS A 99 25.79 -27.26 -3.09
N GLU A 100 25.30 -27.68 -4.25
CA GLU A 100 24.96 -26.76 -5.34
C GLU A 100 23.58 -26.18 -5.06
N SER A 101 23.45 -24.86 -5.20
CA SER A 101 22.21 -24.14 -5.06
C SER A 101 22.15 -23.00 -6.07
N THR A 102 20.95 -22.78 -6.63
CA THR A 102 20.69 -21.69 -7.56
C THR A 102 19.66 -20.75 -6.97
N SER A 103 20.00 -19.46 -6.87
CA SER A 103 19.09 -18.44 -6.36
C SER A 103 18.00 -18.11 -7.38
N TRP A 104 16.84 -17.87 -6.89
CA TRP A 104 15.69 -17.35 -7.61
C TRP A 104 15.75 -15.85 -7.86
N SER A 105 16.48 -15.13 -7.00
CA SER A 105 16.67 -13.69 -7.07
C SER A 105 18.10 -13.33 -7.42
N ASP A 106 18.39 -12.05 -7.58
CA ASP A 106 19.76 -11.54 -7.75
C ASP A 106 20.55 -11.56 -6.43
N ALA A 107 19.87 -11.73 -5.29
CA ALA A 107 20.45 -12.10 -4.02
C ALA A 107 20.55 -13.62 -3.88
N PHE A 108 21.62 -14.10 -3.28
CA PHE A 108 21.82 -15.50 -2.96
C PHE A 108 21.60 -15.72 -1.47
N GLY A 109 20.53 -16.43 -1.09
CA GLY A 109 20.22 -16.82 0.28
C GLY A 109 21.09 -17.99 0.73
N VAL A 110 21.97 -17.75 1.69
CA VAL A 110 22.93 -18.76 2.20
C VAL A 110 22.23 -19.73 3.16
N ASP A 111 21.38 -19.22 4.02
CA ASP A 111 20.53 -20.01 4.92
C ASP A 111 19.62 -20.97 4.15
N GLU A 112 18.95 -20.47 3.08
CA GLU A 112 18.13 -21.28 2.18
C GLU A 112 18.96 -22.36 1.49
N ALA A 113 20.13 -22.00 0.97
CA ALA A 113 21.02 -22.93 0.29
C ALA A 113 21.52 -24.05 1.21
N LEU A 114 21.80 -23.74 2.46
CA LEU A 114 22.22 -24.70 3.48
C LEU A 114 21.04 -25.47 4.08
N GLY A 115 19.80 -25.00 3.90
CA GLY A 115 18.59 -25.59 4.51
C GLY A 115 18.47 -25.30 6.01
N LEU A 116 18.95 -24.13 6.44
CA LEU A 116 18.94 -23.69 7.83
C LEU A 116 17.74 -22.80 8.09
N ALA A 117 17.14 -22.92 9.27
CA ALA A 117 16.22 -21.92 9.77
C ALA A 117 17.06 -20.80 10.40
N ALA A 118 17.18 -19.66 9.71
CA ALA A 118 17.87 -18.44 10.12
C ALA A 118 18.83 -18.60 11.34
N PRO A 119 20.08 -18.99 11.14
CA PRO A 119 21.02 -19.16 12.26
C PRO A 119 21.30 -17.79 12.89
N ASP A 120 21.43 -17.75 14.21
CA ASP A 120 21.70 -16.51 14.96
C ASP A 120 23.11 -15.97 14.68
N SER A 121 24.05 -16.80 14.22
CA SER A 121 25.41 -16.41 13.83
C SER A 121 26.12 -17.53 13.09
N GLY A 122 27.14 -17.20 12.32
CA GLY A 122 28.03 -18.16 11.65
C GLY A 122 28.65 -17.62 10.36
N THR A 123 29.53 -18.44 9.75
CA THR A 123 30.08 -18.13 8.42
C THR A 123 29.86 -19.29 7.46
N ALA A 124 29.84 -18.99 6.16
CA ALA A 124 29.76 -19.98 5.10
C ALA A 124 30.57 -19.55 3.88
N TYR A 125 30.94 -20.51 3.07
CA TYR A 125 31.60 -20.28 1.78
C TYR A 125 30.63 -20.55 0.63
N ALA A 126 30.72 -19.67 -0.38
CA ALA A 126 30.06 -19.87 -1.67
C ALA A 126 31.11 -19.78 -2.79
N TYR A 127 31.11 -20.76 -3.69
CA TYR A 127 32.09 -20.87 -4.77
C TYR A 127 31.38 -20.93 -6.12
N ALA A 128 31.83 -20.13 -7.07
CA ALA A 128 31.33 -20.16 -8.45
C ALA A 128 32.44 -20.01 -9.48
N LEU A 129 32.18 -20.45 -10.70
CA LEU A 129 33.04 -20.25 -11.86
C LEU A 129 32.40 -19.22 -12.81
N VAL A 130 33.07 -18.11 -13.01
CA VAL A 130 32.66 -17.05 -13.94
C VAL A 130 33.41 -17.18 -15.24
N LYS A 131 32.68 -17.33 -16.36
CA LYS A 131 33.29 -17.48 -17.70
C LYS A 131 33.42 -16.13 -18.40
N ARG A 132 34.63 -15.88 -18.97
CA ARG A 132 34.94 -14.72 -19.80
C ARG A 132 35.44 -15.15 -21.16
N ALA A 133 34.96 -14.48 -22.21
CA ALA A 133 35.42 -14.76 -23.59
C ALA A 133 36.89 -14.30 -23.82
N ALA A 134 37.29 -13.21 -23.13
CA ALA A 134 38.64 -12.65 -23.24
C ALA A 134 39.16 -12.22 -21.88
N ALA A 135 40.46 -12.24 -21.71
CA ALA A 135 41.12 -11.72 -20.51
C ALA A 135 41.03 -10.18 -20.49
N GLY A 136 40.87 -9.61 -19.30
CA GLY A 136 40.80 -8.16 -19.11
C GLY A 136 40.27 -7.76 -17.75
N LYS A 137 40.17 -6.46 -17.54
CA LYS A 137 39.57 -5.88 -16.34
C LYS A 137 38.06 -6.11 -16.32
N ALA A 138 37.51 -6.32 -15.14
CA ALA A 138 36.08 -6.37 -14.87
C ALA A 138 35.78 -5.66 -13.58
N LEU A 139 34.55 -5.19 -13.43
CA LEU A 139 34.03 -4.61 -12.19
C LEU A 139 33.18 -5.66 -11.49
N LEU A 140 33.61 -6.14 -10.32
CA LEU A 140 32.73 -6.87 -9.43
C LEU A 140 31.87 -5.89 -8.66
N SER A 141 30.56 -6.09 -8.70
CA SER A 141 29.60 -5.33 -7.94
C SER A 141 28.93 -6.27 -6.96
N ILE A 142 29.06 -5.94 -5.66
CA ILE A 142 28.83 -6.85 -4.54
C ILE A 142 27.88 -6.20 -3.55
N GLY A 143 26.99 -6.98 -2.95
CA GLY A 143 26.21 -6.62 -1.79
C GLY A 143 26.22 -7.77 -0.80
N SER A 144 26.16 -7.49 0.50
CA SER A 144 26.03 -8.54 1.52
C SER A 144 25.14 -8.09 2.67
N ASP A 145 24.46 -9.05 3.24
CA ASP A 145 23.90 -8.95 4.58
C ASP A 145 25.02 -9.40 5.53
N ASP A 146 25.43 -8.50 6.41
CA ASP A 146 26.59 -8.55 7.28
C ASP A 146 27.94 -8.67 6.57
N GLY A 147 28.93 -9.29 7.25
CA GLY A 147 30.32 -9.35 6.82
C GLY A 147 30.56 -10.24 5.61
N LEU A 148 31.52 -9.86 4.77
CA LEU A 148 31.85 -10.61 3.55
C LEU A 148 33.35 -10.48 3.17
N ARG A 149 33.90 -11.56 2.63
CA ARG A 149 35.19 -11.62 1.97
C ARG A 149 35.06 -12.25 0.58
N VAL A 150 35.76 -11.70 -0.42
CA VAL A 150 35.71 -12.20 -1.80
C VAL A 150 37.11 -12.46 -2.32
N TRP A 151 37.36 -13.66 -2.85
CA TRP A 151 38.57 -14.01 -3.57
C TRP A 151 38.26 -14.24 -5.04
N VAL A 152 39.14 -13.79 -5.91
CA VAL A 152 39.12 -14.09 -7.34
C VAL A 152 40.41 -14.83 -7.68
N ASN A 153 40.29 -16.02 -8.24
CA ASN A 153 41.43 -16.89 -8.62
C ASN A 153 42.43 -17.08 -7.46
N GLY A 154 41.90 -17.19 -6.20
CA GLY A 154 42.72 -17.38 -5.01
C GLY A 154 43.28 -16.09 -4.38
N ARG A 155 43.07 -14.94 -4.98
CA ARG A 155 43.50 -13.64 -4.46
C ARG A 155 42.35 -12.95 -3.75
N LEU A 156 42.50 -12.54 -2.49
CA LEU A 156 41.54 -11.70 -1.77
C LEU A 156 41.43 -10.33 -2.48
N VAL A 157 40.24 -9.96 -2.94
CA VAL A 157 39.98 -8.74 -3.68
C VAL A 157 39.09 -7.77 -2.94
N HIS A 158 38.26 -8.26 -2.01
CA HIS A 158 37.35 -7.43 -1.23
C HIS A 158 37.12 -8.02 0.17
N GLU A 159 36.94 -7.14 1.14
CA GLU A 159 36.55 -7.46 2.51
C GLU A 159 35.66 -6.35 3.07
N HIS A 160 34.50 -6.72 3.60
CA HIS A 160 33.66 -5.87 4.44
C HIS A 160 33.50 -6.54 5.81
N ARG A 161 33.60 -5.75 6.89
CA ARG A 161 33.41 -6.21 8.27
C ARG A 161 32.31 -5.41 8.94
N GLY A 162 31.39 -6.08 9.56
CA GLY A 162 30.34 -5.45 10.36
C GLY A 162 28.92 -5.82 9.90
N GLU A 163 27.97 -5.40 10.70
CA GLU A 163 26.56 -5.59 10.41
C GLU A 163 26.11 -4.57 9.36
N ARG A 164 25.40 -5.05 8.35
CA ARG A 164 24.69 -4.21 7.37
C ARG A 164 23.58 -5.00 6.69
N PRO A 165 22.47 -4.35 6.29
CA PRO A 165 21.49 -5.01 5.43
C PRO A 165 22.04 -5.20 4.01
N LEU A 166 21.54 -6.20 3.30
CA LEU A 166 21.89 -6.43 1.91
C LEU A 166 21.45 -5.23 1.04
N VAL A 167 22.42 -4.55 0.46
CA VAL A 167 22.23 -3.54 -0.57
C VAL A 167 22.97 -4.00 -1.83
N PHE A 168 22.23 -4.05 -2.97
CA PHE A 168 22.85 -4.45 -4.23
C PHE A 168 23.84 -3.39 -4.70
N ASP A 169 24.99 -3.86 -5.24
CA ASP A 169 26.02 -2.99 -5.82
C ASP A 169 26.65 -2.00 -4.82
N GLU A 170 26.57 -2.29 -3.52
CA GLU A 170 27.10 -1.42 -2.47
C GLU A 170 28.64 -1.31 -2.54
N ASP A 171 29.31 -2.43 -2.80
CA ASP A 171 30.76 -2.49 -2.97
C ASP A 171 31.12 -2.71 -4.45
N ARG A 172 32.14 -1.99 -4.92
CA ARG A 172 32.61 -2.06 -6.32
C ARG A 172 34.11 -2.22 -6.36
N VAL A 173 34.56 -3.32 -6.97
CA VAL A 173 35.99 -3.68 -7.01
C VAL A 173 36.42 -4.03 -8.43
N GLU A 174 37.43 -3.32 -8.96
CA GLU A 174 38.06 -3.71 -10.22
C GLU A 174 38.95 -4.92 -10.01
N VAL A 175 38.78 -5.92 -10.85
CA VAL A 175 39.56 -7.17 -10.85
C VAL A 175 40.05 -7.51 -12.24
N ASP A 176 41.14 -8.24 -12.31
CA ASP A 176 41.64 -8.82 -13.56
C ASP A 176 41.09 -10.26 -13.68
N LEU A 177 40.34 -10.53 -14.75
CA LEU A 177 39.81 -11.85 -15.07
C LEU A 177 40.52 -12.42 -16.31
N GLY A 178 40.85 -13.70 -16.24
CA GLY A 178 41.42 -14.43 -17.38
C GLY A 178 40.37 -14.80 -18.43
N ALA A 179 40.80 -15.14 -19.63
CA ALA A 179 39.95 -15.82 -20.60
C ALA A 179 39.59 -17.23 -20.10
N GLY A 180 38.36 -17.65 -20.28
CA GLY A 180 37.86 -18.93 -19.76
C GLY A 180 37.26 -18.80 -18.38
N GLU A 181 37.47 -19.79 -17.52
CA GLU A 181 36.86 -19.87 -16.18
C GLU A 181 37.69 -19.14 -15.14
N ASN A 182 37.04 -18.31 -14.35
CA ASN A 182 37.61 -17.61 -13.20
C ASN A 182 36.88 -18.05 -11.94
N ALA A 183 37.63 -18.49 -10.96
CA ALA A 183 37.12 -18.91 -9.66
C ALA A 183 36.78 -17.70 -8.79
N VAL A 184 35.54 -17.61 -8.35
CA VAL A 184 35.08 -16.63 -7.34
C VAL A 184 34.70 -17.41 -6.09
N LEU A 185 35.33 -17.07 -4.97
CA LEU A 185 35.00 -17.58 -3.65
C LEU A 185 34.50 -16.42 -2.79
N VAL A 186 33.37 -16.61 -2.13
CA VAL A 186 32.80 -15.70 -1.16
C VAL A 186 32.78 -16.40 0.19
N LYS A 187 33.29 -15.76 1.24
CA LYS A 187 32.98 -16.11 2.62
C LYS A 187 32.05 -15.04 3.16
N THR A 188 30.92 -15.42 3.70
CA THR A 188 29.94 -14.52 4.25
C THR A 188 29.68 -14.83 5.72
N GLU A 189 29.42 -13.78 6.50
CA GLU A 189 29.15 -13.86 7.94
C GLU A 189 27.70 -13.49 8.20
N GLN A 190 27.05 -14.23 9.10
CA GLN A 190 25.72 -13.95 9.63
C GLN A 190 25.83 -13.41 11.03
N ARG A 191 25.17 -12.31 11.32
CA ARG A 191 25.03 -11.72 12.65
C ARG A 191 23.58 -11.48 13.03
N ARG A 192 22.78 -10.92 12.10
CA ARG A 192 21.35 -10.70 12.29
C ARG A 192 20.62 -10.66 10.94
N GLY A 193 19.31 -10.99 10.95
CA GLY A 193 18.47 -10.87 9.79
C GLY A 193 18.59 -12.00 8.77
N PRO A 194 18.34 -11.74 7.49
CA PRO A 194 18.55 -12.69 6.41
C PRO A 194 20.04 -12.94 6.19
N TRP A 195 20.41 -14.17 5.85
CA TRP A 195 21.80 -14.47 5.47
C TRP A 195 21.93 -14.53 3.96
N ALA A 196 22.31 -13.43 3.36
CA ALA A 196 22.35 -13.34 1.91
C ALA A 196 23.48 -12.43 1.40
N PHE A 197 23.86 -12.64 0.13
CA PHE A 197 24.75 -11.75 -0.60
C PHE A 197 24.36 -11.68 -2.08
N SER A 198 24.85 -10.67 -2.79
CA SER A 198 24.75 -10.54 -4.25
C SER A 198 26.14 -10.30 -4.85
N LEU A 199 26.37 -10.84 -6.03
CA LEU A 199 27.58 -10.58 -6.81
C LEU A 199 27.28 -10.63 -8.29
N ARG A 200 27.66 -9.57 -9.01
CA ARG A 200 27.62 -9.55 -10.48
C ARG A 200 28.92 -9.04 -11.08
N VAL A 201 29.13 -9.43 -12.32
CA VAL A 201 30.31 -9.04 -13.09
C VAL A 201 29.91 -8.06 -14.19
N LEU A 202 30.53 -6.89 -14.17
CA LEU A 202 30.25 -5.79 -15.09
C LEU A 202 31.51 -5.43 -15.90
N GLU A 203 31.35 -4.80 -17.05
CA GLU A 203 32.47 -4.22 -17.79
C GLU A 203 33.02 -2.98 -17.04
N PRO A 204 34.33 -2.72 -17.13
CA PRO A 204 34.95 -1.55 -16.53
C PRO A 204 34.28 -0.27 -17.03
N GLY A 205 34.01 0.65 -16.13
CA GLY A 205 33.37 1.91 -16.48
C GLY A 205 31.86 1.79 -16.73
N THR A 206 31.23 0.65 -16.44
CA THR A 206 29.76 0.54 -16.47
C THR A 206 29.16 1.57 -15.52
N VAL A 207 28.47 2.56 -16.08
CA VAL A 207 27.69 3.54 -15.34
C VAL A 207 26.30 2.96 -15.14
N LEU A 208 25.94 2.71 -13.88
CA LEU A 208 24.63 2.18 -13.51
C LEU A 208 23.61 3.34 -13.41
N ALA A 209 23.44 4.09 -14.43
CA ALA A 209 22.48 5.13 -14.78
C ALA A 209 23.09 6.53 -15.05
N PRO A 210 22.46 7.38 -15.86
CA PRO A 210 22.96 8.71 -16.16
C PRO A 210 22.80 9.66 -14.95
N ALA A 211 23.74 10.61 -14.85
CA ALA A 211 23.63 11.71 -13.91
C ALA A 211 22.39 12.56 -14.24
N VAL A 212 21.52 12.75 -13.27
CA VAL A 212 20.30 13.56 -13.38
C VAL A 212 20.59 14.97 -12.87
N GLU A 213 20.27 16.01 -13.66
CA GLU A 213 20.25 17.38 -13.17
C GLU A 213 19.13 17.54 -12.13
N ILE A 214 19.50 17.86 -10.90
CA ILE A 214 18.56 18.07 -9.80
C ILE A 214 18.11 19.54 -9.83
N GLY A 215 16.80 19.75 -9.94
CA GLY A 215 16.21 21.07 -9.79
C GLY A 215 16.18 21.53 -8.31
N PRO A 216 15.92 22.79 -8.05
CA PRO A 216 15.91 23.33 -6.70
C PRO A 216 14.69 22.82 -5.94
N ALA A 217 14.94 22.25 -4.78
CA ALA A 217 13.92 22.05 -3.77
C ALA A 217 13.98 23.22 -2.78
N VAL A 218 12.83 23.74 -2.44
CA VAL A 218 12.68 24.74 -1.40
C VAL A 218 12.09 24.06 -0.19
N VAL A 219 12.76 24.24 0.94
CA VAL A 219 12.34 23.62 2.19
C VAL A 219 12.30 24.66 3.27
N ASP A 220 11.31 24.79 4.02
CA ASP A 220 11.13 25.56 5.24
C ASP A 220 11.22 27.09 5.19
N ALA A 221 10.08 27.71 5.51
CA ALA A 221 10.05 29.08 5.97
C ALA A 221 9.69 29.07 7.47
N GLU A 222 10.67 29.28 8.33
CA GLU A 222 10.44 29.58 9.75
C GLU A 222 10.35 31.09 9.93
N SER A 223 9.30 31.56 10.57
CA SER A 223 9.14 32.98 10.87
C SER A 223 9.34 33.29 12.35
N SER A 224 10.10 34.33 12.62
CA SER A 224 9.96 35.09 13.86
C SER A 224 9.12 36.35 13.59
N PRO A 225 8.65 37.10 14.60
CA PRO A 225 7.91 38.34 14.38
C PRO A 225 8.65 39.36 13.48
N ALA A 226 9.95 39.31 13.40
CA ALA A 226 10.80 40.22 12.65
C ALA A 226 11.47 39.62 11.41
N SER A 227 11.54 38.29 11.26
CA SER A 227 12.28 37.67 10.16
C SER A 227 11.66 36.40 9.63
N LEU A 228 11.62 36.28 8.31
CA LEU A 228 11.31 35.05 7.60
C LEU A 228 12.63 34.32 7.31
N VAL A 229 12.77 33.11 7.81
CA VAL A 229 13.94 32.25 7.60
C VAL A 229 13.62 31.27 6.50
N VAL A 230 14.42 31.34 5.44
CA VAL A 230 14.26 30.45 4.27
C VAL A 230 15.44 29.50 4.19
N ARG A 231 15.17 28.20 4.17
CA ARG A 231 16.17 27.17 3.90
C ARG A 231 15.98 26.62 2.49
N THR A 232 17.07 26.46 1.79
CA THR A 232 17.10 25.75 0.51
C THR A 232 17.90 24.46 0.72
N ASP A 233 17.24 23.34 0.96
CA ASP A 233 17.89 22.05 1.10
C ASP A 233 17.93 21.35 -0.26
N VAL A 234 19.08 21.41 -0.91
CA VAL A 234 19.37 20.54 -2.05
C VAL A 234 20.84 20.12 -1.98
N PRO A 235 21.13 18.82 -1.90
CA PRO A 235 22.46 18.33 -2.23
C PRO A 235 22.67 18.56 -3.73
N SER A 236 23.53 19.49 -4.09
CA SER A 236 23.79 19.82 -5.49
C SER A 236 25.19 19.41 -5.92
N PRO A 237 25.33 18.76 -7.07
CA PRO A 237 26.49 18.94 -7.91
C PRO A 237 26.18 19.92 -9.06
N ALA A 238 25.69 21.11 -8.78
CA ALA A 238 25.66 22.13 -9.82
C ALA A 238 26.89 23.04 -9.67
N PRO A 239 27.63 23.34 -10.75
CA PRO A 239 28.76 24.24 -10.66
C PRO A 239 28.30 25.64 -10.35
N GLY A 240 28.88 26.20 -9.31
CA GLY A 240 28.98 27.63 -9.02
C GLY A 240 27.69 28.42 -8.82
N GLY A 241 27.32 28.67 -7.57
CA GLY A 241 26.74 29.96 -7.21
C GLY A 241 25.27 30.27 -7.57
N ALA A 242 24.45 29.31 -7.91
CA ALA A 242 23.05 29.61 -8.21
C ALA A 242 22.28 30.01 -6.95
N GLU A 243 21.78 31.23 -6.93
CA GLU A 243 20.95 31.79 -5.87
C GLU A 243 19.47 31.54 -6.16
N VAL A 244 18.70 31.37 -5.10
CA VAL A 244 17.23 31.33 -5.15
C VAL A 244 16.70 32.69 -4.83
N ALA A 245 15.98 33.32 -5.74
CA ALA A 245 15.24 34.55 -5.45
C ALA A 245 14.02 34.21 -4.61
N VAL A 246 13.81 34.96 -3.54
CA VAL A 246 12.69 34.79 -2.62
C VAL A 246 11.90 36.09 -2.58
N GLU A 247 10.59 35.99 -2.81
CA GLU A 247 9.70 37.16 -2.77
C GLU A 247 8.51 36.84 -1.85
N VAL A 248 8.17 37.77 -0.98
CA VAL A 248 6.96 37.73 -0.16
C VAL A 248 5.91 38.60 -0.85
N ILE A 249 4.77 37.99 -1.12
CA ILE A 249 3.69 38.56 -1.91
C ILE A 249 2.47 38.72 -1.01
N ALA A 250 1.91 39.90 -0.93
CA ALA A 250 0.69 40.16 -0.18
C ALA A 250 -0.55 39.59 -0.90
N ALA A 251 -1.61 39.34 -0.16
CA ALA A 251 -2.92 39.12 -0.73
C ALA A 251 -3.28 40.26 -1.68
N GLY A 252 -3.57 39.93 -2.94
CA GLY A 252 -3.76 40.96 -3.98
C GLY A 252 -2.56 41.17 -4.93
N GLY A 253 -1.43 40.44 -4.74
CA GLY A 253 -0.39 40.25 -5.75
C GLY A 253 0.86 41.18 -5.69
N GLY A 254 0.94 42.12 -4.76
CA GLY A 254 2.12 42.98 -4.61
C GLY A 254 3.28 42.31 -3.88
N VAL A 255 4.52 42.41 -4.41
CA VAL A 255 5.72 41.99 -3.68
C VAL A 255 5.99 42.99 -2.55
N VAL A 256 6.03 42.53 -1.31
CA VAL A 256 6.17 43.34 -0.10
C VAL A 256 7.52 43.14 0.60
N ALA A 257 8.22 42.07 0.30
CA ALA A 257 9.61 41.85 0.70
C ALA A 257 10.28 40.92 -0.32
N SER A 258 11.59 41.06 -0.49
CA SER A 258 12.37 40.19 -1.38
C SER A 258 13.78 39.99 -0.88
N GLY A 259 14.41 38.92 -1.31
CA GLY A 259 15.79 38.57 -0.97
C GLY A 259 16.34 37.45 -1.84
N ARG A 260 17.57 37.02 -1.54
CA ARG A 260 18.22 35.90 -2.21
C ARG A 260 18.76 34.94 -1.19
N ALA A 261 18.54 33.65 -1.44
CA ALA A 261 19.05 32.56 -0.64
C ALA A 261 20.09 31.79 -1.44
N PRO A 262 21.34 31.66 -0.96
CA PRO A 262 22.29 30.72 -1.57
C PRO A 262 21.75 29.29 -1.48
N ARG A 263 21.95 28.52 -2.54
CA ARG A 263 21.56 27.09 -2.53
C ARG A 263 22.23 26.34 -1.37
N GLY A 264 21.46 25.51 -0.68
CA GLY A 264 21.93 24.71 0.45
C GLY A 264 22.24 25.52 1.71
N ARG A 265 21.81 26.82 1.77
CA ARG A 265 22.00 27.69 2.92
C ARG A 265 20.70 28.35 3.36
N THR A 266 20.73 28.87 4.56
CA THR A 266 19.61 29.63 5.14
C THR A 266 19.77 31.11 4.80
N ALA A 267 18.72 31.77 4.31
CA ALA A 267 18.62 33.21 4.20
C ALA A 267 17.55 33.76 5.15
N ARG A 268 17.75 34.99 5.61
CA ARG A 268 16.75 35.70 6.43
C ARG A 268 16.26 36.92 5.67
N LEU A 269 14.93 37.03 5.57
CA LEU A 269 14.26 38.24 5.07
C LEU A 269 13.70 39.02 6.24
N ASP A 270 13.89 40.32 6.22
CA ASP A 270 13.22 41.22 7.17
C ASP A 270 11.75 41.36 6.78
N VAL A 271 10.88 41.00 7.69
CA VAL A 271 9.42 41.08 7.54
C VAL A 271 8.78 41.83 8.72
N ALA A 272 9.58 42.53 9.54
CA ALA A 272 9.11 43.22 10.73
C ALA A 272 8.01 44.27 10.39
N GLY A 273 8.17 44.94 9.27
CA GLY A 273 7.21 45.97 8.81
C GLY A 273 5.92 45.41 8.18
N LEU A 274 5.80 44.12 7.96
CA LEU A 274 4.56 43.55 7.39
C LEU A 274 3.47 43.43 8.45
N ALA A 275 2.21 43.64 8.07
CA ALA A 275 1.06 43.38 8.93
C ALA A 275 0.91 41.87 9.21
N ASP A 276 0.24 41.53 10.30
CA ASP A 276 -0.15 40.14 10.53
C ASP A 276 -1.24 39.74 9.52
N GLY A 277 -1.05 38.57 8.88
CA GLY A 277 -1.97 38.11 7.85
C GLY A 277 -1.38 37.14 6.87
N PRO A 278 -2.17 36.76 5.83
CA PRO A 278 -1.76 35.80 4.80
C PRO A 278 -0.83 36.42 3.77
N TYR A 279 0.21 35.69 3.42
CA TYR A 279 1.18 35.98 2.39
C TYR A 279 1.48 34.74 1.57
N GLU A 280 2.02 34.96 0.37
CA GLU A 280 2.64 33.92 -0.43
C GLU A 280 4.14 34.16 -0.47
N VAL A 281 4.94 33.12 -0.31
CA VAL A 281 6.38 33.17 -0.52
C VAL A 281 6.69 32.48 -1.84
N ARG A 282 7.20 33.26 -2.80
CA ARG A 282 7.58 32.76 -4.12
C ARG A 282 9.09 32.57 -4.19
N PHE A 283 9.50 31.44 -4.70
CA PHE A 283 10.89 31.05 -4.89
C PHE A 283 11.16 30.84 -6.36
N THR A 284 12.15 31.53 -6.87
CA THR A 284 12.55 31.40 -8.28
C THR A 284 14.04 31.10 -8.38
N THR A 285 14.39 30.10 -9.19
CA THR A 285 15.79 29.77 -9.48
C THR A 285 15.96 29.44 -10.96
N ALA A 286 17.17 29.64 -11.48
CA ALA A 286 17.53 29.20 -12.82
C ALA A 286 18.15 27.80 -12.79
N THR A 287 17.85 26.99 -13.80
CA THR A 287 18.57 25.74 -14.08
C THR A 287 19.88 26.04 -14.80
N ALA A 288 20.79 25.05 -14.85
CA ALA A 288 22.00 25.14 -15.67
C ALA A 288 21.70 25.40 -17.16
N ALA A 289 20.51 25.01 -17.64
CA ALA A 289 20.03 25.28 -18.99
C ALA A 289 19.33 26.65 -19.16
N GLY A 290 19.38 27.51 -18.14
CA GLY A 290 18.81 28.86 -18.19
C GLY A 290 17.27 28.94 -18.05
N LYS A 291 16.57 27.84 -17.80
CA LYS A 291 15.13 27.85 -17.51
C LYS A 291 14.90 28.33 -16.07
N ALA A 292 13.96 29.23 -15.88
CA ALA A 292 13.53 29.63 -14.55
C ALA A 292 12.53 28.63 -13.98
N TRP A 293 12.72 28.23 -12.74
CA TRP A 293 11.77 27.42 -12.00
C TRP A 293 11.24 28.25 -10.84
N THR A 294 9.93 28.22 -10.68
CA THR A 294 9.24 28.99 -9.66
C THR A 294 8.35 28.05 -8.85
N THR A 295 8.35 28.23 -7.54
CA THR A 295 7.43 27.57 -6.63
C THR A 295 6.88 28.56 -5.61
N HIS A 296 5.73 28.27 -5.06
CA HIS A 296 4.96 29.15 -4.19
C HIS A 296 4.60 28.42 -2.90
N LEU A 297 4.78 29.08 -1.75
CA LEU A 297 4.37 28.59 -0.45
C LEU A 297 3.44 29.59 0.23
N PRO A 298 2.26 29.19 0.68
CA PRO A 298 1.45 30.02 1.54
C PRO A 298 2.13 30.19 2.91
N TRP A 299 2.14 31.41 3.41
CA TRP A 299 2.73 31.75 4.69
C TRP A 299 1.83 32.70 5.47
N TRP A 300 1.76 32.52 6.78
CA TRP A 300 1.02 33.39 7.68
C TRP A 300 1.97 34.08 8.63
N LYS A 301 1.92 35.43 8.69
CA LYS A 301 2.64 36.20 9.68
C LYS A 301 1.76 36.45 10.92
N GLY A 302 2.35 36.33 12.12
CA GLY A 302 1.72 36.57 13.40
C GLY A 302 1.16 35.35 14.10
N ASP A 303 0.24 35.53 15.06
CA ASP A 303 -0.41 34.45 15.79
C ASP A 303 -1.41 33.70 14.88
N PRO A 304 -1.25 32.41 14.65
CA PRO A 304 -2.15 31.64 13.78
C PRO A 304 -3.52 31.32 14.43
N ARG A 305 -3.68 31.46 15.76
CA ARG A 305 -4.90 31.07 16.46
C ARG A 305 -6.15 31.84 16.03
N PRO A 306 -6.12 33.19 15.92
CA PRO A 306 -7.28 33.93 15.41
C PRO A 306 -7.64 33.56 13.98
N ALA A 307 -6.64 33.26 13.16
CA ALA A 307 -6.83 32.84 11.79
C ALA A 307 -7.42 31.43 11.70
N ALA A 308 -6.88 30.48 12.46
CA ALA A 308 -7.43 29.13 12.57
C ALA A 308 -8.90 29.12 13.02
N ARG A 309 -9.25 30.00 14.00
CA ARG A 309 -10.65 30.16 14.44
C ARG A 309 -11.54 30.68 13.32
N ARG A 310 -11.09 31.69 12.57
CA ARG A 310 -11.87 32.19 11.43
C ARG A 310 -12.15 31.11 10.38
N VAL A 311 -11.20 30.19 10.14
CA VAL A 311 -11.41 29.07 9.21
C VAL A 311 -12.54 28.16 9.69
N VAL A 312 -12.58 27.86 10.98
CA VAL A 312 -13.64 27.01 11.57
C VAL A 312 -14.99 27.76 11.57
N ASP A 313 -14.98 29.03 11.96
CA ASP A 313 -16.19 29.85 12.00
C ASP A 313 -16.80 30.04 10.60
N ALA A 314 -15.95 30.20 9.56
CA ALA A 314 -16.36 30.35 8.18
C ALA A 314 -17.01 29.09 7.58
N ALA A 315 -16.82 27.93 8.20
CA ALA A 315 -17.50 26.70 7.81
C ALA A 315 -18.86 26.52 8.51
N THR A 316 -19.17 27.34 9.53
CA THR A 316 -20.40 27.22 10.29
C THR A 316 -21.58 27.78 9.48
N GLY A 317 -22.63 26.98 9.32
CA GLY A 317 -23.85 27.39 8.62
C GLY A 317 -23.75 27.44 7.08
N VAL A 318 -22.64 27.04 6.51
CA VAL A 318 -22.49 26.95 5.05
C VAL A 318 -23.03 25.61 4.55
N ASP A 319 -23.78 25.62 3.45
CA ASP A 319 -24.29 24.41 2.82
C ASP A 319 -23.12 23.55 2.27
N PRO A 320 -22.89 22.38 2.86
CA PRO A 320 -21.78 21.51 2.45
C PRO A 320 -21.98 20.90 1.04
N MET A 321 -23.13 21.07 0.44
CA MET A 321 -23.39 20.58 -0.92
C MET A 321 -22.89 21.56 -2.00
N THR A 322 -22.60 22.80 -1.66
CA THR A 322 -21.97 23.76 -2.58
C THR A 322 -20.46 23.53 -2.66
N PRO A 323 -19.79 23.82 -3.79
CA PRO A 323 -18.33 23.69 -3.90
C PRO A 323 -17.57 24.48 -2.83
N ALA A 324 -17.91 25.76 -2.62
CA ALA A 324 -17.30 26.60 -1.60
C ALA A 324 -17.58 26.07 -0.18
N GLY A 325 -18.79 25.62 0.10
CA GLY A 325 -19.16 25.04 1.39
C GLY A 325 -18.39 23.75 1.71
N ARG A 326 -18.21 22.88 0.73
CA ARG A 326 -17.38 21.68 0.88
C ARG A 326 -15.94 22.02 1.21
N THR A 327 -15.36 22.95 0.45
CA THR A 327 -13.98 23.38 0.69
C THR A 327 -13.81 24.01 2.07
N ARG A 328 -14.72 24.91 2.49
CA ARG A 328 -14.68 25.50 3.83
C ARG A 328 -14.78 24.48 4.94
N ARG A 329 -15.68 23.51 4.80
CA ARG A 329 -15.82 22.44 5.79
C ARG A 329 -14.57 21.60 5.86
N MET A 330 -13.99 21.20 4.73
CA MET A 330 -12.74 20.46 4.68
C MET A 330 -11.59 21.23 5.35
N LEU A 331 -11.45 22.53 5.07
CA LEU A 331 -10.42 23.36 5.70
C LEU A 331 -10.61 23.44 7.23
N ALA A 332 -11.85 23.58 7.69
CA ALA A 332 -12.19 23.60 9.12
C ALA A 332 -11.84 22.26 9.79
N ASP A 333 -12.22 21.14 9.17
CA ASP A 333 -11.91 19.81 9.68
C ASP A 333 -10.41 19.59 9.78
N LEU A 334 -9.64 20.01 8.78
CA LEU A 334 -8.18 19.94 8.80
C LEU A 334 -7.56 20.77 9.93
N VAL A 335 -8.07 21.96 10.16
CA VAL A 335 -7.60 22.84 11.25
C VAL A 335 -7.95 22.25 12.61
N LEU A 336 -9.16 21.73 12.79
CA LEU A 336 -9.60 21.10 14.04
C LEU A 336 -8.82 19.83 14.35
N ASP A 337 -8.60 18.96 13.37
CA ASP A 337 -7.76 17.78 13.56
C ASP A 337 -6.37 18.15 14.08
N ARG A 338 -5.77 19.20 13.51
CA ARG A 338 -4.44 19.66 13.91
C ARG A 338 -4.42 20.25 15.31
N ALA A 339 -5.52 20.86 15.69
CA ALA A 339 -5.73 21.40 17.04
C ALA A 339 -6.05 20.31 18.08
N GLY A 340 -6.15 19.03 17.68
CA GLY A 340 -6.61 17.96 18.56
C GLY A 340 -8.08 18.10 18.96
N GLY A 341 -8.90 18.65 18.09
CA GLY A 341 -10.32 18.89 18.29
C GLY A 341 -10.66 20.15 19.09
N ASP A 342 -9.68 20.82 19.72
CA ASP A 342 -9.89 22.00 20.56
C ASP A 342 -8.86 23.11 20.26
N LEU A 343 -9.29 24.12 19.52
CA LEU A 343 -8.46 25.27 19.16
C LEU A 343 -7.94 26.06 20.37
N ALA A 344 -8.67 26.04 21.49
CA ALA A 344 -8.26 26.81 22.69
C ALA A 344 -7.05 26.15 23.39
N LYS A 345 -6.89 24.82 23.22
CA LYS A 345 -5.79 24.05 23.80
C LYS A 345 -4.61 23.86 22.83
N ALA A 346 -4.81 24.14 21.54
CA ALA A 346 -3.81 23.94 20.54
C ALA A 346 -2.60 24.85 20.73
N GLY A 347 -1.40 24.27 20.71
CA GLY A 347 -0.16 25.02 20.75
C GLY A 347 0.06 25.80 19.43
N PRO A 348 0.75 26.95 19.47
CA PRO A 348 1.00 27.76 18.27
C PRO A 348 1.78 26.98 17.20
N GLU A 349 2.68 26.09 17.58
CA GLU A 349 3.44 25.24 16.66
C GLU A 349 2.54 24.28 15.88
N ALA A 350 1.56 23.67 16.53
CA ALA A 350 0.58 22.82 15.86
C ALA A 350 -0.22 23.60 14.82
N LEU A 351 -0.61 24.83 15.14
CA LEU A 351 -1.40 25.67 14.25
C LEU A 351 -0.57 26.35 13.14
N ARG A 352 0.72 26.54 13.30
CA ARG A 352 1.58 27.03 12.22
C ARG A 352 1.56 26.13 11.00
N ARG A 353 1.39 24.83 11.19
CA ARG A 353 1.25 23.87 10.09
C ARG A 353 -0.08 23.95 9.35
N THR A 354 -1.03 24.76 9.81
CA THR A 354 -2.31 25.01 9.12
C THR A 354 -2.31 26.22 8.19
N HIS A 355 -1.14 26.82 7.94
CA HIS A 355 -1.01 28.05 7.14
C HIS A 355 -1.69 27.96 5.77
N ALA A 356 -1.55 26.83 5.10
CA ALA A 356 -2.19 26.61 3.80
C ALA A 356 -3.72 26.68 3.88
N ALA A 357 -4.32 26.05 4.90
CA ALA A 357 -5.76 26.08 5.10
C ALA A 357 -6.27 27.49 5.45
N VAL A 358 -5.50 28.21 6.26
CA VAL A 358 -5.82 29.59 6.63
C VAL A 358 -5.75 30.51 5.42
N PHE A 359 -4.70 30.35 4.59
CA PHE A 359 -4.54 31.14 3.36
C PHE A 359 -5.69 30.91 2.39
N GLU A 360 -6.04 29.64 2.10
CA GLU A 360 -7.15 29.32 1.21
C GLU A 360 -8.48 29.82 1.73
N SER A 361 -8.73 29.75 3.03
CA SER A 361 -9.97 30.31 3.60
C SER A 361 -10.04 31.83 3.41
N ALA A 362 -8.92 32.53 3.56
CA ALA A 362 -8.86 33.96 3.30
C ALA A 362 -9.12 34.32 1.82
N GLU A 363 -8.60 33.52 0.91
CA GLU A 363 -8.84 33.69 -0.52
C GLU A 363 -10.33 33.43 -0.89
N LEU A 364 -10.96 32.43 -0.29
CA LEU A 364 -12.40 32.17 -0.44
C LEU A 364 -13.26 33.35 0.09
N ASP A 365 -12.80 34.03 1.14
CA ASP A 365 -13.48 35.22 1.67
C ASP A 365 -13.37 36.40 0.69
N LEU A 366 -12.22 36.57 0.03
CA LEU A 366 -12.04 37.58 -1.00
C LEU A 366 -12.95 37.33 -2.20
N GLU A 367 -13.07 36.07 -2.66
CA GLU A 367 -13.97 35.71 -3.74
C GLU A 367 -15.44 35.93 -3.37
N ALA A 368 -15.85 35.53 -2.17
CA ALA A 368 -17.19 35.78 -1.66
C ALA A 368 -17.54 37.27 -1.57
N ALA A 369 -16.54 38.12 -1.36
CA ALA A 369 -16.66 39.56 -1.36
C ALA A 369 -16.63 40.20 -2.77
N GLY A 370 -16.62 39.39 -3.85
CA GLY A 370 -16.52 39.87 -5.23
C GLY A 370 -15.16 40.49 -5.58
N LYS A 371 -14.13 40.20 -4.75
CA LYS A 371 -12.76 40.62 -5.02
C LYS A 371 -12.05 39.48 -5.72
N THR A 372 -11.17 39.77 -6.63
CA THR A 372 -10.37 38.76 -7.32
C THR A 372 -9.47 38.07 -6.31
N GLY A 373 -9.88 36.89 -5.88
CA GLY A 373 -9.03 35.98 -5.15
C GLY A 373 -8.03 35.33 -6.10
N ARG A 374 -6.89 34.86 -5.58
CA ARG A 374 -5.85 34.21 -6.39
C ARG A 374 -6.05 32.70 -6.52
N LEU A 375 -7.13 32.17 -5.97
CA LEU A 375 -7.42 30.75 -5.88
C LEU A 375 -7.52 30.04 -7.23
N HIS A 376 -7.77 30.72 -8.30
CA HIS A 376 -7.89 30.14 -9.65
C HIS A 376 -6.93 30.76 -10.65
N ASP A 377 -6.04 31.64 -10.19
CA ASP A 377 -5.05 32.27 -11.07
C ASP A 377 -3.74 31.45 -11.13
N HIS A 378 -3.23 31.06 -9.99
CA HIS A 378 -2.04 30.22 -9.84
C HIS A 378 -1.83 29.84 -8.37
N GLY A 379 -0.94 28.87 -8.13
CA GLY A 379 -0.59 28.43 -6.77
C GLY A 379 -1.41 27.24 -6.29
N PHE A 380 -1.39 27.00 -4.98
CA PHE A 380 -2.07 25.86 -4.37
C PHE A 380 -3.49 26.16 -4.00
N TYR A 381 -4.39 25.23 -4.29
CA TYR A 381 -5.76 25.23 -3.79
C TYR A 381 -6.25 23.80 -3.63
N ARG A 382 -7.45 23.62 -3.08
CA ARG A 382 -8.04 22.30 -2.86
C ARG A 382 -9.34 22.13 -3.64
N LEU A 383 -9.47 20.92 -4.19
CA LEU A 383 -10.77 20.42 -4.67
C LEU A 383 -11.35 19.52 -3.58
N ALA A 384 -12.60 19.74 -3.23
CA ALA A 384 -13.30 18.93 -2.26
C ALA A 384 -14.61 18.40 -2.86
N TRP A 385 -14.98 17.19 -2.45
CA TRP A 385 -16.23 16.54 -2.87
C TRP A 385 -16.81 15.71 -1.74
N VAL A 386 -18.10 15.45 -1.80
CA VAL A 386 -18.75 14.48 -0.93
C VAL A 386 -18.60 13.10 -1.57
N ASP A 387 -18.00 12.18 -0.85
CA ASP A 387 -17.88 10.80 -1.31
C ASP A 387 -19.18 10.04 -1.03
N GLU A 388 -19.67 9.32 -2.03
CA GLU A 388 -20.94 8.61 -1.93
C GLU A 388 -20.84 7.39 -1.01
N VAL A 389 -19.65 6.78 -0.89
CA VAL A 389 -19.42 5.55 -0.12
C VAL A 389 -19.82 5.75 1.33
N ASP A 390 -19.33 6.79 1.98
CA ASP A 390 -19.57 7.05 3.40
C ASP A 390 -20.16 8.43 3.72
N GLY A 391 -20.29 9.29 2.72
CA GLY A 391 -20.77 10.67 2.88
C GLY A 391 -19.71 11.63 3.43
N SER A 392 -18.45 11.21 3.50
CA SER A 392 -17.37 12.07 3.95
C SER A 392 -17.00 13.13 2.92
N VAL A 393 -16.44 14.23 3.39
CA VAL A 393 -15.80 15.21 2.52
C VAL A 393 -14.40 14.72 2.23
N GLN A 394 -14.14 14.34 0.98
CA GLN A 394 -12.84 14.01 0.48
C GLN A 394 -12.27 15.16 -0.32
N PHE A 395 -10.97 15.16 -0.53
CA PHE A 395 -10.29 16.28 -1.19
C PHE A 395 -9.00 15.83 -1.87
N CYS A 396 -8.55 16.64 -2.81
CA CYS A 396 -7.17 16.62 -3.29
C CYS A 396 -6.57 18.01 -3.25
N ARG A 397 -5.28 18.08 -3.07
CA ARG A 397 -4.54 19.32 -3.27
C ARG A 397 -4.29 19.49 -4.76
N ALA A 398 -4.46 20.71 -5.25
CA ALA A 398 -4.17 21.08 -6.62
C ALA A 398 -3.17 22.23 -6.66
N TYR A 399 -2.37 22.27 -7.72
CA TYR A 399 -1.50 23.39 -8.05
C TYR A 399 -1.80 23.84 -9.48
N LEU A 400 -2.08 25.13 -9.61
CA LEU A 400 -2.23 25.81 -10.89
C LEU A 400 -0.96 26.56 -11.24
N PRO A 401 -0.35 26.33 -12.40
CA PRO A 401 0.82 27.08 -12.83
C PRO A 401 0.50 28.56 -13.08
N ALA A 402 1.51 29.43 -12.99
CA ALA A 402 1.35 30.88 -13.11
C ALA A 402 0.68 31.35 -14.41
N GLY A 403 0.76 30.55 -15.45
CA GLY A 403 0.09 30.84 -16.72
C GLY A 403 -1.29 30.22 -16.89
N TRP A 404 -1.85 29.61 -15.85
CA TRP A 404 -3.13 28.91 -15.94
C TRP A 404 -4.26 29.87 -16.32
N ARG A 405 -5.17 29.38 -17.16
CA ARG A 405 -6.39 30.07 -17.56
C ARG A 405 -7.45 29.06 -18.05
N PRO A 406 -8.71 29.32 -17.82
CA PRO A 406 -9.80 28.36 -18.07
C PRO A 406 -10.10 28.14 -19.56
N ASP A 407 -9.67 29.04 -20.44
CA ASP A 407 -9.88 28.97 -21.88
C ASP A 407 -8.88 28.08 -22.63
N ARG A 408 -7.86 27.58 -21.92
CA ARG A 408 -6.85 26.64 -22.43
C ARG A 408 -6.99 25.29 -21.75
N ARG A 409 -6.86 24.19 -22.51
CA ARG A 409 -6.74 22.85 -21.95
C ARG A 409 -5.31 22.56 -21.47
N TRP A 410 -5.21 22.04 -20.25
CA TRP A 410 -3.94 21.84 -19.55
C TRP A 410 -3.65 20.37 -19.32
N PRO A 411 -2.38 19.94 -19.41
CA PRO A 411 -1.98 18.63 -18.96
C PRO A 411 -2.18 18.51 -17.43
N LEU A 412 -2.50 17.29 -16.97
CA LEU A 412 -2.70 16.97 -15.57
C LEU A 412 -1.68 15.93 -15.11
N VAL A 413 -0.90 16.24 -14.08
CA VAL A 413 -0.08 15.26 -13.35
C VAL A 413 -0.77 14.92 -12.05
N VAL A 414 -0.99 13.64 -11.83
CA VAL A 414 -1.55 13.05 -10.61
C VAL A 414 -0.41 12.42 -9.82
N GLN A 415 -0.11 12.94 -8.64
CA GLN A 415 0.93 12.45 -7.74
C GLN A 415 0.31 11.64 -6.60
N LEU A 416 0.78 10.43 -6.41
CA LEU A 416 0.39 9.57 -5.31
C LEU A 416 1.42 9.63 -4.19
N HIS A 417 0.98 9.95 -2.97
CA HIS A 417 1.87 10.10 -1.81
C HIS A 417 2.41 8.77 -1.27
N GLY A 418 3.51 8.81 -0.53
CA GLY A 418 4.12 7.68 0.14
C GLY A 418 3.38 7.25 1.43
N TYR A 419 3.83 6.13 2.01
CA TYR A 419 3.30 5.59 3.27
C TYR A 419 3.93 6.29 4.48
N ASN A 420 3.13 6.62 5.49
CA ASN A 420 3.63 7.09 6.77
C ASN A 420 3.12 6.19 7.92
N PRO A 421 3.99 5.35 8.52
CA PRO A 421 3.59 4.45 9.59
C PRO A 421 3.36 5.15 10.94
N ALA A 422 4.06 6.25 11.18
CA ALA A 422 4.03 6.95 12.47
C ALA A 422 2.72 7.72 12.68
N ASN A 423 2.09 8.15 11.61
CA ASN A 423 0.86 8.92 11.67
C ASN A 423 0.04 8.71 10.40
N PRO A 424 -0.97 7.82 10.43
CA PRO A 424 -1.91 7.68 9.31
C PRO A 424 -2.62 8.99 8.98
N GLU A 425 -2.71 9.92 9.95
CA GLU A 425 -3.23 11.26 9.75
C GLU A 425 -2.26 12.15 8.98
N TYR A 426 -0.98 11.86 8.99
CA TYR A 426 0.03 12.61 8.24
C TYR A 426 -0.32 12.70 6.76
N VAL A 427 -0.91 11.70 6.20
CA VAL A 427 -1.37 11.70 4.82
C VAL A 427 -2.45 12.77 4.60
N ARG A 428 -3.35 12.96 5.57
CA ARG A 428 -4.31 14.05 5.60
C ARG A 428 -3.61 15.40 5.77
N TRP A 429 -2.53 15.40 6.57
CA TRP A 429 -1.67 16.57 6.82
C TRP A 429 -0.78 16.93 5.65
N TRP A 430 -0.30 15.96 4.91
CA TRP A 430 0.45 16.21 3.68
C TRP A 430 -0.36 17.08 2.71
N ALA A 431 -1.62 16.81 2.57
CA ALA A 431 -2.52 17.67 1.79
C ALA A 431 -2.59 19.12 2.31
N VAL A 432 -2.18 19.38 3.55
CA VAL A 432 -2.16 20.72 4.17
C VAL A 432 -0.75 21.29 4.28
N ASP A 433 0.27 20.44 4.35
CA ASP A 433 1.66 20.90 4.49
C ASP A 433 2.22 21.30 3.13
N SER A 434 2.34 22.59 2.93
CA SER A 434 2.84 23.20 1.70
C SER A 434 4.30 22.85 1.35
N ARG A 435 5.08 22.33 2.31
CA ARG A 435 6.50 22.03 2.11
C ARG A 435 6.73 20.87 1.13
N HIS A 436 5.97 19.80 1.26
CA HIS A 436 6.07 18.68 0.32
C HIS A 436 5.55 19.02 -1.07
N ALA A 437 4.52 19.84 -1.15
CA ALA A 437 3.98 20.28 -2.42
C ALA A 437 4.95 21.13 -3.24
N ALA A 438 5.68 21.99 -2.56
CA ALA A 438 6.68 22.84 -3.21
C ALA A 438 7.79 22.05 -3.95
N ILE A 439 8.06 20.82 -3.51
CA ILE A 439 9.06 19.96 -4.14
C ILE A 439 8.59 19.45 -5.52
N HIS A 440 7.29 19.17 -5.64
CA HIS A 440 6.72 18.57 -6.85
C HIS A 440 6.07 19.59 -7.79
N ALA A 441 5.47 20.64 -7.24
CA ALA A 441 4.74 21.64 -7.99
C ALA A 441 5.63 22.85 -8.40
N VAL A 442 6.69 22.56 -9.14
CA VAL A 442 7.56 23.62 -9.68
C VAL A 442 7.00 24.13 -10.99
N ASP A 443 6.73 25.44 -11.06
CA ASP A 443 6.30 26.10 -12.29
C ASP A 443 7.43 26.12 -13.33
N ARG A 444 7.16 25.54 -14.49
CA ARG A 444 8.09 25.44 -15.62
C ARG A 444 7.72 26.39 -16.75
N GLY A 445 6.94 27.41 -16.46
CA GLY A 445 6.44 28.37 -17.43
C GLY A 445 5.25 27.82 -18.23
N ALA A 446 5.18 28.14 -19.52
CA ALA A 446 4.01 27.85 -20.36
C ALA A 446 3.69 26.34 -20.51
N ASP A 447 4.65 25.47 -20.24
CA ASP A 447 4.51 24.01 -20.33
C ASP A 447 4.26 23.33 -18.99
N SER A 448 4.07 24.11 -17.93
CA SER A 448 3.75 23.57 -16.61
C SER A 448 2.39 22.88 -16.62
N PRO A 449 2.28 21.64 -16.11
CA PRO A 449 0.99 20.99 -15.97
C PRO A 449 0.21 21.54 -14.77
N VAL A 450 -1.10 21.33 -14.77
CA VAL A 450 -1.88 21.26 -13.55
C VAL A 450 -1.43 20.02 -12.79
N TYR A 451 -1.34 20.12 -11.48
CA TYR A 451 -0.86 19.06 -10.61
C TYR A 451 -1.89 18.80 -9.52
N ILE A 452 -2.19 17.53 -9.24
CA ILE A 452 -3.04 17.14 -8.12
C ILE A 452 -2.39 16.06 -7.28
N GLU A 453 -2.64 16.11 -5.98
CA GLU A 453 -2.32 15.05 -5.02
C GLU A 453 -3.61 14.56 -4.35
N PRO A 454 -4.19 13.43 -4.81
CA PRO A 454 -5.31 12.80 -4.13
C PRO A 454 -4.93 12.30 -2.74
N HIS A 455 -5.87 12.40 -1.80
CA HIS A 455 -5.70 11.83 -0.47
C HIS A 455 -5.62 10.30 -0.49
N GLY A 456 -6.24 9.65 -1.49
CA GLY A 456 -6.23 8.19 -1.65
C GLY A 456 -6.77 7.42 -0.46
N ARG A 457 -7.58 8.08 0.38
CA ARG A 457 -8.09 7.54 1.65
C ARG A 457 -6.98 7.10 2.62
N GLY A 458 -5.85 7.80 2.60
CA GLY A 458 -4.72 7.56 3.50
C GLY A 458 -3.81 6.40 3.06
N ASN A 459 -3.35 5.59 4.00
CA ASN A 459 -2.43 4.48 3.75
C ASN A 459 -3.11 3.24 3.16
N THR A 460 -4.01 3.39 2.19
CA THR A 460 -4.77 2.30 1.55
C THR A 460 -3.96 1.52 0.51
N ALA A 461 -2.74 1.94 0.21
CA ALA A 461 -1.96 1.49 -0.93
C ALA A 461 -2.74 1.65 -2.27
N TYR A 462 -3.65 2.61 -2.31
CA TYR A 462 -4.49 2.95 -3.46
C TYR A 462 -5.30 1.77 -3.98
N ARG A 463 -5.93 1.03 -3.04
CA ARG A 463 -6.78 -0.13 -3.34
C ARG A 463 -8.22 0.12 -2.90
N GLY A 464 -9.16 -0.59 -3.55
CA GLY A 464 -10.58 -0.48 -3.25
C GLY A 464 -11.06 0.98 -3.31
N PHE A 465 -11.59 1.50 -2.21
CA PHE A 465 -12.04 2.90 -2.16
C PHE A 465 -10.88 3.92 -2.28
N GLY A 466 -9.64 3.56 -1.98
CA GLY A 466 -8.47 4.42 -2.25
C GLY A 466 -8.20 4.61 -3.74
N GLU A 467 -8.34 3.56 -4.55
CA GLU A 467 -8.28 3.64 -6.02
C GLU A 467 -9.42 4.50 -6.56
N LYS A 468 -10.65 4.25 -6.07
CA LYS A 468 -11.83 5.03 -6.45
C LYS A 468 -11.68 6.52 -6.13
N ASP A 469 -11.05 6.84 -5.00
CA ASP A 469 -10.76 8.23 -4.59
C ASP A 469 -9.80 8.93 -5.57
N VAL A 470 -8.76 8.25 -6.04
CA VAL A 470 -7.85 8.78 -7.06
C VAL A 470 -8.61 9.08 -8.36
N LEU A 471 -9.41 8.14 -8.84
CA LEU A 471 -10.20 8.33 -10.05
C LEU A 471 -11.26 9.44 -9.88
N ARG A 472 -11.84 9.55 -8.70
CA ARG A 472 -12.75 10.65 -8.37
C ARG A 472 -12.05 12.00 -8.35
N ALA A 473 -10.86 12.08 -7.76
CA ALA A 473 -10.05 13.30 -7.76
C ALA A 473 -9.74 13.78 -9.20
N ILE A 474 -9.38 12.84 -10.09
CA ILE A 474 -9.19 13.13 -11.52
C ILE A 474 -10.48 13.66 -12.15
N ALA A 475 -11.62 13.03 -11.88
CA ALA A 475 -12.92 13.45 -12.41
C ALA A 475 -13.32 14.84 -11.89
N GLU A 476 -13.11 15.13 -10.62
CA GLU A 476 -13.39 16.46 -10.05
C GLU A 476 -12.43 17.54 -10.59
N ALA A 477 -11.16 17.19 -10.79
CA ALA A 477 -10.21 18.08 -11.46
C ALA A 477 -10.64 18.40 -12.90
N LYS A 478 -11.07 17.40 -13.68
CA LYS A 478 -11.60 17.60 -15.04
C LYS A 478 -12.85 18.47 -15.07
N LYS A 479 -13.70 18.39 -14.04
CA LYS A 479 -14.91 19.24 -13.94
C LYS A 479 -14.59 20.69 -13.58
N ALA A 480 -13.64 20.89 -12.67
CA ALA A 480 -13.32 22.22 -12.14
C ALA A 480 -12.29 22.97 -12.98
N LEU A 481 -11.43 22.24 -13.70
CA LEU A 481 -10.29 22.75 -14.42
C LEU A 481 -10.35 22.32 -15.88
N SER A 482 -9.84 23.16 -16.76
CA SER A 482 -9.75 22.83 -18.21
C SER A 482 -8.62 21.83 -18.46
N ILE A 483 -8.86 20.56 -18.23
CA ILE A 483 -7.87 19.50 -18.43
C ILE A 483 -7.94 18.94 -19.86
N ASP A 484 -6.75 18.71 -20.47
CA ASP A 484 -6.59 17.94 -21.70
C ASP A 484 -6.67 16.44 -21.36
N GLU A 485 -7.75 15.79 -21.74
CA GLU A 485 -8.02 14.39 -21.39
C GLU A 485 -7.00 13.40 -21.95
N ASP A 486 -6.30 13.77 -23.03
CA ASP A 486 -5.25 12.96 -23.63
C ASP A 486 -3.87 13.25 -23.02
N ARG A 487 -3.80 14.10 -22.00
CA ARG A 487 -2.57 14.47 -21.31
C ARG A 487 -2.74 14.38 -19.79
N VAL A 488 -3.26 13.25 -19.32
CA VAL A 488 -3.36 12.90 -17.90
C VAL A 488 -2.26 11.91 -17.57
N TYR A 489 -1.45 12.18 -16.58
CA TYR A 489 -0.29 11.38 -16.18
C TYR A 489 -0.41 10.96 -14.73
N LEU A 490 0.12 9.77 -14.41
CA LEU A 490 0.12 9.25 -13.05
C LEU A 490 1.56 8.99 -12.60
N MET A 491 1.90 9.44 -11.41
CA MET A 491 3.18 9.11 -10.77
C MET A 491 3.01 9.00 -9.26
N GLY A 492 3.99 8.43 -8.59
CA GLY A 492 3.95 8.37 -7.14
C GLY A 492 5.16 7.68 -6.54
N ASP A 493 5.44 8.00 -5.28
CA ASP A 493 6.65 7.61 -4.56
C ASP A 493 6.33 6.51 -3.53
N SER A 494 7.17 5.49 -3.41
CA SER A 494 7.05 4.46 -2.37
C SER A 494 5.67 3.77 -2.42
N MET A 495 4.82 3.92 -1.39
CA MET A 495 3.43 3.46 -1.44
C MET A 495 2.70 4.05 -2.67
N GLY A 496 2.97 5.32 -3.03
CA GLY A 496 2.46 5.93 -4.25
C GLY A 496 3.00 5.28 -5.53
N GLY A 497 4.24 4.77 -5.51
CA GLY A 497 4.80 3.97 -6.59
C GLY A 497 4.07 2.63 -6.77
N TRP A 498 3.75 1.95 -5.66
CA TRP A 498 2.84 0.80 -5.67
C TRP A 498 1.45 1.18 -6.18
N GLY A 499 0.93 2.34 -5.74
CA GLY A 499 -0.32 2.92 -6.21
C GLY A 499 -0.31 3.24 -7.69
N THR A 500 0.80 3.74 -8.23
CA THR A 500 0.96 4.02 -9.66
C THR A 500 0.86 2.73 -10.49
N TRP A 501 1.49 1.65 -10.05
CA TRP A 501 1.29 0.34 -10.65
C TRP A 501 -0.17 -0.12 -10.52
N GLN A 502 -0.76 0.00 -9.32
CA GLN A 502 -2.12 -0.46 -9.03
C GLN A 502 -3.16 0.26 -9.89
N VAL A 503 -3.19 1.58 -9.83
CA VAL A 503 -4.19 2.40 -10.53
C VAL A 503 -3.95 2.39 -12.05
N GLY A 504 -2.69 2.47 -12.48
CA GLY A 504 -2.33 2.48 -13.90
C GLY A 504 -2.61 1.16 -14.61
N THR A 505 -2.37 0.02 -13.94
CA THR A 505 -2.62 -1.30 -14.52
C THR A 505 -4.12 -1.58 -14.67
N ARG A 506 -4.93 -1.10 -13.73
CA ARG A 506 -6.38 -1.35 -13.69
C ARG A 506 -7.18 -0.34 -14.52
N ASN A 507 -6.58 0.81 -14.87
CA ASN A 507 -7.24 1.90 -15.60
C ASN A 507 -6.29 2.49 -16.66
N PRO A 508 -5.69 1.68 -17.55
CA PRO A 508 -4.65 2.16 -18.47
C PRO A 508 -5.17 3.20 -19.46
N GLU A 509 -6.47 3.16 -19.78
CA GLU A 509 -7.13 4.09 -20.70
C GLU A 509 -7.28 5.51 -20.14
N VAL A 510 -7.05 5.72 -18.84
CA VAL A 510 -7.13 7.04 -18.21
C VAL A 510 -5.88 7.87 -18.48
N PHE A 511 -4.73 7.22 -18.64
CA PHE A 511 -3.41 7.86 -18.60
C PHE A 511 -2.71 7.91 -19.95
N ALA A 512 -1.98 8.99 -20.19
CA ALA A 512 -1.07 9.13 -21.34
C ALA A 512 0.29 8.45 -21.07
N ALA A 513 0.73 8.42 -19.83
CA ALA A 513 1.92 7.72 -19.35
C ALA A 513 1.87 7.59 -17.82
N ILE A 514 2.62 6.63 -17.27
CA ILE A 514 2.77 6.45 -15.82
C ILE A 514 4.23 6.41 -15.40
N ALA A 515 4.52 6.87 -14.17
CA ALA A 515 5.87 6.89 -13.63
C ALA A 515 5.91 6.38 -12.17
N PRO A 516 5.96 5.07 -11.93
CA PRO A 516 6.17 4.52 -10.59
C PRO A 516 7.59 4.77 -10.10
N VAL A 517 7.73 5.35 -8.91
CA VAL A 517 9.01 5.71 -8.30
C VAL A 517 9.21 4.84 -7.06
N PHE A 518 10.30 4.09 -6.98
CA PHE A 518 10.66 3.10 -5.95
C PHE A 518 9.46 2.35 -5.34
N GLY A 519 8.57 1.89 -6.20
CA GLY A 519 7.41 1.07 -5.87
C GLY A 519 7.47 -0.29 -6.55
N GLY A 520 6.96 -1.33 -5.89
CA GLY A 520 6.87 -2.65 -6.48
C GLY A 520 5.55 -2.88 -7.20
N ALA A 521 5.54 -3.72 -8.22
CA ALA A 521 4.33 -4.14 -8.93
C ALA A 521 3.74 -5.44 -8.35
N ASP A 522 4.54 -6.24 -7.65
CA ASP A 522 4.13 -7.57 -7.18
C ASP A 522 4.23 -7.72 -5.65
N TYR A 523 3.09 -7.87 -4.99
CA TYR A 523 3.04 -8.06 -3.54
C TYR A 523 3.52 -9.44 -3.08
N ARG A 524 3.52 -10.44 -3.96
CA ARG A 524 4.04 -11.77 -3.64
C ARG A 524 5.53 -11.74 -3.33
N ALA A 525 6.25 -10.80 -3.91
CA ALA A 525 7.66 -10.58 -3.62
C ALA A 525 7.95 -10.17 -2.16
N GLN A 526 6.92 -9.79 -1.40
CA GLN A 526 7.03 -9.52 0.05
C GLN A 526 6.78 -10.77 0.91
N LEU A 527 6.35 -11.89 0.30
CA LEU A 527 6.09 -13.14 0.99
C LEU A 527 7.30 -14.07 0.89
N GLU A 528 7.59 -14.76 1.97
CA GLU A 528 8.61 -15.81 1.97
C GLU A 528 8.21 -16.94 1.02
N LYS A 529 9.16 -17.52 0.32
CA LYS A 529 8.92 -18.65 -0.60
C LYS A 529 8.25 -19.83 0.10
N ALA A 530 8.65 -20.11 1.35
CA ALA A 530 8.06 -21.17 2.15
C ALA A 530 6.56 -20.97 2.41
N VAL A 531 6.12 -19.70 2.49
CA VAL A 531 4.70 -19.33 2.61
C VAL A 531 3.98 -19.57 1.30
N LEU A 532 4.53 -19.05 0.21
CA LEU A 532 3.94 -19.21 -1.13
C LEU A 532 3.78 -20.69 -1.51
N ALA A 533 4.73 -21.53 -1.15
CA ALA A 533 4.70 -22.97 -1.43
C ALA A 533 3.58 -23.71 -0.67
N LYS A 534 3.13 -23.15 0.47
CA LYS A 534 2.05 -23.74 1.28
C LYS A 534 0.65 -23.28 0.90
N LEU A 535 0.53 -22.23 0.08
CA LEU A 535 -0.77 -21.70 -0.31
C LEU A 535 -1.56 -22.69 -1.16
N LEU A 536 -2.81 -22.87 -0.83
CA LEU A 536 -3.76 -23.57 -1.69
C LEU A 536 -3.99 -22.79 -3.00
N PRO A 537 -4.43 -23.43 -4.09
CA PRO A 537 -4.64 -22.74 -5.37
C PRO A 537 -5.52 -21.48 -5.25
N ALA A 538 -6.61 -21.55 -4.49
CA ALA A 538 -7.49 -20.40 -4.26
C ALA A 538 -6.81 -19.29 -3.47
N GLU A 539 -6.03 -19.61 -2.44
CA GLU A 539 -5.26 -18.64 -1.65
C GLU A 539 -4.16 -18.00 -2.49
N ARG A 540 -3.53 -18.77 -3.36
CA ARG A 540 -2.55 -18.24 -4.33
C ARG A 540 -3.23 -17.26 -5.28
N PHE A 541 -4.39 -17.57 -5.82
CA PHE A 541 -5.18 -16.66 -6.64
C PHE A 541 -5.50 -15.35 -5.90
N LEU A 542 -5.91 -15.42 -4.61
CA LEU A 542 -6.17 -14.22 -3.81
C LEU A 542 -4.92 -13.33 -3.65
N GLN A 543 -3.73 -13.94 -3.48
CA GLN A 543 -2.48 -13.18 -3.45
C GLN A 543 -2.16 -12.55 -4.82
N GLU A 544 -2.42 -13.28 -5.91
CA GLU A 544 -2.24 -12.77 -7.27
C GLU A 544 -3.24 -11.65 -7.58
N ARG A 545 -4.49 -11.79 -7.18
CA ARG A 545 -5.52 -10.73 -7.33
C ARG A 545 -5.10 -9.41 -6.69
N ARG A 546 -4.35 -9.46 -5.60
CA ARG A 546 -3.81 -8.27 -4.92
C ARG A 546 -2.61 -7.64 -5.62
N SER A 547 -1.98 -8.36 -6.52
CA SER A 547 -0.76 -7.93 -7.20
C SER A 547 -1.10 -7.23 -8.51
N SER A 548 -0.70 -5.98 -8.65
CA SER A 548 -0.84 -5.23 -9.91
C SER A 548 -0.16 -5.96 -11.06
N TRP A 549 0.95 -6.65 -10.78
CA TRP A 549 1.67 -7.43 -11.77
C TRP A 549 0.83 -8.51 -12.44
N ALA A 550 -0.06 -9.15 -11.69
CA ALA A 550 -0.94 -10.17 -12.24
C ALA A 550 -1.86 -9.66 -13.35
N GLN A 551 -2.01 -8.34 -13.47
CA GLN A 551 -2.81 -7.65 -14.48
C GLN A 551 -1.96 -6.81 -15.45
N ALA A 552 -0.63 -6.92 -15.40
CA ALA A 552 0.30 -6.06 -16.15
C ALA A 552 0.18 -6.20 -17.68
N GLU A 553 -0.44 -7.26 -18.18
CA GLU A 553 -0.72 -7.40 -19.62
C GLU A 553 -1.66 -6.30 -20.13
N SER A 554 -2.50 -5.70 -19.27
CA SER A 554 -3.38 -4.57 -19.60
C SER A 554 -2.62 -3.28 -19.88
N LEU A 555 -1.34 -3.19 -19.55
CA LEU A 555 -0.48 -2.03 -19.83
C LEU A 555 -0.02 -1.93 -21.30
N LEU A 556 -0.48 -2.79 -22.19
CA LEU A 556 -0.11 -2.74 -23.59
C LEU A 556 -0.47 -1.37 -24.19
N GLY A 557 0.53 -0.67 -24.72
CA GLY A 557 0.36 0.65 -25.34
C GLY A 557 0.45 1.84 -24.36
N LEU A 558 0.58 1.59 -23.05
CA LEU A 558 0.80 2.66 -22.05
C LEU A 558 2.31 2.86 -21.83
N PRO A 559 2.89 4.04 -22.12
CA PRO A 559 4.29 4.35 -21.81
C PRO A 559 4.55 4.36 -20.29
N ILE A 560 5.68 3.76 -19.88
CA ILE A 560 6.04 3.59 -18.47
C ILE A 560 7.47 4.06 -18.23
N LEU A 561 7.68 4.91 -17.24
CA LEU A 561 9.01 5.28 -16.73
C LEU A 561 9.17 4.82 -15.29
N VAL A 562 9.95 3.80 -15.06
CA VAL A 562 10.26 3.31 -13.71
C VAL A 562 11.53 3.98 -13.20
N SER A 563 11.48 4.53 -11.99
CA SER A 563 12.65 5.12 -11.34
C SER A 563 12.91 4.49 -9.98
N HIS A 564 14.19 4.17 -9.66
CA HIS A 564 14.56 3.54 -8.39
C HIS A 564 16.02 3.84 -8.03
N GLY A 565 16.31 4.10 -6.75
CA GLY A 565 17.66 4.16 -6.24
C GLY A 565 18.26 2.78 -6.01
N ASP A 566 19.51 2.55 -6.42
CA ASP A 566 20.17 1.24 -6.25
C ASP A 566 20.57 0.92 -4.80
N SER A 567 20.56 1.93 -3.93
CA SER A 567 20.88 1.84 -2.51
C SER A 567 19.64 1.99 -1.60
N ASP A 568 18.45 1.72 -2.15
CA ASP A 568 17.20 1.79 -1.42
C ASP A 568 17.08 0.64 -0.40
N LYS A 569 17.03 1.02 0.90
CA LYS A 569 16.90 0.09 2.03
C LYS A 569 15.45 -0.19 2.46
N SER A 570 14.50 0.56 1.93
CA SER A 570 13.08 0.44 2.28
C SER A 570 12.30 -0.41 1.28
N VAL A 571 12.60 -0.27 -0.01
CA VAL A 571 12.00 -1.05 -1.08
C VAL A 571 13.11 -1.60 -1.97
N ASN A 572 13.20 -2.92 -2.04
CA ASN A 572 14.25 -3.55 -2.82
C ASN A 572 14.18 -3.17 -4.30
N VAL A 573 15.27 -2.64 -4.84
CA VAL A 573 15.40 -2.21 -6.24
C VAL A 573 15.09 -3.32 -7.25
N GLU A 574 15.27 -4.59 -6.86
CA GLU A 574 14.98 -5.74 -7.72
C GLU A 574 13.50 -5.82 -8.14
N TYR A 575 12.58 -5.25 -7.36
CA TYR A 575 11.18 -5.19 -7.78
C TYR A 575 11.01 -4.39 -9.09
N SER A 576 11.70 -3.26 -9.18
CA SER A 576 11.69 -2.43 -10.38
C SER A 576 12.49 -3.05 -11.52
N ARG A 577 13.69 -3.52 -11.26
CA ARG A 577 14.55 -4.18 -12.25
C ARG A 577 13.83 -5.34 -12.93
N TRP A 578 13.18 -6.17 -12.12
CA TRP A 578 12.45 -7.31 -12.62
C TRP A 578 11.23 -6.91 -13.47
N ALA A 579 10.38 -6.02 -12.97
CA ALA A 579 9.19 -5.56 -13.69
C ALA A 579 9.55 -4.96 -15.04
N VAL A 580 10.59 -4.12 -15.09
CA VAL A 580 11.11 -3.51 -16.32
C VAL A 580 11.55 -4.58 -17.32
N ARG A 581 12.38 -5.54 -16.89
CA ARG A 581 12.86 -6.62 -17.77
C ARG A 581 11.72 -7.43 -18.37
N MET A 582 10.70 -7.73 -17.57
CA MET A 582 9.55 -8.51 -18.03
C MET A 582 8.73 -7.73 -19.05
N LEU A 583 8.46 -6.45 -18.81
CA LEU A 583 7.72 -5.59 -19.74
C LEU A 583 8.50 -5.41 -21.06
N GLN A 584 9.82 -5.21 -21.00
CA GLN A 584 10.67 -5.14 -22.18
C GLN A 584 10.65 -6.43 -23.01
N ARG A 585 10.67 -7.59 -22.35
CA ARG A 585 10.52 -8.90 -23.03
C ARG A 585 9.17 -9.06 -23.72
N TRP A 586 8.13 -8.45 -23.18
CA TRP A 586 6.81 -8.44 -23.83
C TRP A 586 6.70 -7.41 -24.96
N GLY A 587 7.74 -6.59 -25.16
CA GLY A 587 7.77 -5.51 -26.14
C GLY A 587 6.96 -4.28 -25.74
N TYR A 588 6.75 -4.06 -24.45
CA TYR A 588 6.05 -2.89 -23.94
C TYR A 588 6.97 -1.67 -23.89
N ASP A 589 6.39 -0.47 -24.02
CA ASP A 589 7.14 0.80 -23.94
C ASP A 589 7.46 1.11 -22.48
N VAL A 590 8.60 0.62 -22.01
CA VAL A 590 9.09 0.85 -20.64
C VAL A 590 10.53 1.34 -20.64
N ARG A 591 10.74 2.43 -19.91
CA ARG A 591 12.07 2.97 -19.61
C ARG A 591 12.41 2.78 -18.14
N TYR A 592 13.69 2.67 -17.84
CA TYR A 592 14.17 2.52 -16.48
C TYR A 592 15.28 3.52 -16.15
N HIS A 593 15.06 4.26 -15.08
CA HIS A 593 16.04 5.13 -14.47
C HIS A 593 16.49 4.56 -13.13
N GLU A 594 17.62 3.90 -13.11
CA GLU A 594 18.26 3.50 -11.87
C GLU A 594 19.27 4.58 -11.46
N LEU A 595 19.20 5.02 -10.20
CA LEU A 595 20.00 6.12 -9.68
C LEU A 595 21.11 5.59 -8.78
N PRO A 596 22.37 5.65 -9.22
CA PRO A 596 23.50 5.10 -8.48
C PRO A 596 23.71 5.81 -7.13
N GLY A 597 23.90 5.02 -6.07
CA GLY A 597 24.15 5.52 -4.73
C GLY A 597 22.98 6.27 -4.09
N ARG A 598 21.77 6.16 -4.64
CA ARG A 598 20.58 6.81 -4.13
C ARG A 598 19.71 5.85 -3.34
N GLY A 599 19.27 6.31 -2.18
CA GLY A 599 18.33 5.60 -1.30
C GLY A 599 16.87 5.97 -1.56
N HIS A 600 16.02 5.57 -0.65
CA HIS A 600 14.56 5.76 -0.73
C HIS A 600 14.11 7.22 -0.67
N GLU A 601 14.90 8.10 -0.08
CA GLU A 601 14.52 9.49 0.21
C GLU A 601 14.98 10.47 -0.86
N ASP A 602 15.97 10.11 -1.64
CA ASP A 602 16.64 11.02 -2.58
C ASP A 602 15.87 11.21 -3.88
N MET A 603 14.79 10.46 -4.09
CA MET A 603 14.02 10.45 -5.33
C MET A 603 13.03 11.62 -5.48
N LYS A 604 12.79 12.38 -4.41
CA LYS A 604 11.81 13.46 -4.35
C LYS A 604 12.13 14.66 -5.26
N VAL A 605 13.30 14.68 -5.84
CA VAL A 605 13.84 15.80 -6.60
C VAL A 605 14.25 15.43 -8.03
N GLN A 606 13.54 14.53 -8.68
CA GLN A 606 13.85 14.15 -10.06
C GLN A 606 13.17 15.05 -11.09
N PRO A 607 13.91 15.98 -11.70
CA PRO A 607 13.32 16.89 -12.70
C PRO A 607 12.94 16.22 -14.01
N GLY A 608 13.58 15.10 -14.37
CA GLY A 608 13.40 14.44 -15.66
C GLY A 608 12.08 13.67 -15.85
N ILE A 609 11.38 13.31 -14.76
CA ILE A 609 10.14 12.52 -14.84
C ILE A 609 9.03 13.34 -15.50
N TRP A 610 8.87 14.59 -15.10
CA TRP A 610 7.83 15.48 -15.64
C TRP A 610 8.06 15.79 -17.10
N GLU A 611 9.31 16.09 -17.47
CA GLU A 611 9.68 16.34 -18.87
C GLU A 611 9.40 15.12 -19.74
N TRP A 612 9.65 13.93 -19.24
CA TRP A 612 9.33 12.70 -19.95
C TRP A 612 7.81 12.48 -20.03
N LEU A 613 7.05 12.61 -18.94
CA LEU A 613 5.61 12.47 -18.93
C LEU A 613 4.94 13.39 -19.96
N LEU A 614 5.33 14.66 -19.98
CA LEU A 614 4.72 15.70 -20.84
C LEU A 614 4.95 15.47 -22.34
N GLN A 615 5.85 14.57 -22.75
CA GLN A 615 6.07 14.19 -24.17
C GLN A 615 5.00 13.26 -24.69
N HIS A 616 4.24 12.58 -23.83
CA HIS A 616 3.27 11.58 -24.22
C HIS A 616 1.86 12.15 -24.35
N ARG A 617 1.09 11.56 -25.26
CA ARG A 617 -0.35 11.74 -25.39
C ARG A 617 -1.02 10.38 -25.41
N ARG A 618 -2.17 10.28 -24.79
CA ARG A 618 -2.94 9.05 -24.74
C ARG A 618 -3.46 8.68 -26.13
N GLU A 619 -3.25 7.45 -26.52
CA GLU A 619 -3.93 6.83 -27.66
C GLU A 619 -5.27 6.28 -27.15
N ALA A 620 -6.35 6.99 -27.43
CA ALA A 620 -7.66 6.62 -26.89
C ALA A 620 -8.23 5.33 -27.49
N HIS A 621 -7.83 5.00 -28.73
CA HIS A 621 -8.32 3.84 -29.45
C HIS A 621 -7.16 3.06 -30.09
N PRO A 622 -6.30 2.42 -29.30
CA PRO A 622 -5.18 1.63 -29.85
C PRO A 622 -5.73 0.46 -30.67
N ARG A 623 -5.01 0.12 -31.75
CA ARG A 623 -5.42 -0.96 -32.65
C ARG A 623 -5.45 -2.34 -31.99
N ARG A 624 -4.65 -2.53 -30.95
CA ARG A 624 -4.60 -3.76 -30.16
C ARG A 624 -4.66 -3.43 -28.69
N VAL A 625 -5.48 -4.18 -27.97
CA VAL A 625 -5.73 -4.05 -26.54
C VAL A 625 -5.60 -5.41 -25.89
N ARG A 626 -4.95 -5.45 -24.74
CA ARG A 626 -4.98 -6.61 -23.85
C ARG A 626 -5.68 -6.26 -22.56
N VAL A 627 -6.47 -7.19 -22.06
CA VAL A 627 -7.09 -7.13 -20.75
C VAL A 627 -6.70 -8.40 -20.00
N ARG A 628 -6.13 -8.24 -18.82
CA ARG A 628 -6.00 -9.31 -17.84
C ARG A 628 -6.50 -8.81 -16.51
N SER A 629 -7.50 -9.43 -15.95
CA SER A 629 -8.08 -9.05 -14.66
C SER A 629 -8.45 -10.24 -13.81
N ALA A 630 -8.32 -10.08 -12.50
CA ALA A 630 -8.77 -11.04 -11.50
C ALA A 630 -10.20 -10.75 -11.01
N ASP A 631 -10.78 -9.60 -11.38
CA ASP A 631 -12.12 -9.18 -10.98
C ASP A 631 -12.83 -8.43 -12.11
N LEU A 632 -14.13 -8.48 -12.14
CA LEU A 632 -14.96 -7.82 -13.16
C LEU A 632 -14.88 -6.29 -13.10
N PRO A 633 -14.81 -5.62 -11.92
CA PRO A 633 -14.70 -4.17 -11.87
C PRO A 633 -13.48 -3.57 -12.58
N SER A 634 -12.39 -4.33 -12.71
CA SER A 634 -11.18 -3.90 -13.44
C SER A 634 -10.95 -4.67 -14.74
N ALA A 635 -11.93 -5.42 -15.22
CA ALA A 635 -11.80 -6.22 -16.43
C ALA A 635 -12.01 -5.38 -17.69
N HIS A 636 -11.33 -4.25 -17.78
CA HIS A 636 -11.40 -3.33 -18.92
C HIS A 636 -10.04 -2.72 -19.26
N ALA A 637 -9.88 -2.36 -20.51
CA ALA A 637 -8.83 -1.47 -20.98
C ALA A 637 -9.28 -0.85 -22.31
N TYR A 638 -9.15 0.46 -22.44
CA TYR A 638 -9.49 1.24 -23.64
C TYR A 638 -10.93 0.93 -24.13
N TRP A 639 -11.04 0.28 -25.27
CA TRP A 639 -12.32 -0.02 -25.93
C TRP A 639 -12.84 -1.45 -25.64
N VAL A 640 -12.21 -2.20 -24.75
CA VAL A 640 -12.59 -3.56 -24.37
C VAL A 640 -13.03 -3.58 -22.91
N CYS A 641 -14.22 -4.13 -22.64
CA CYS A 641 -14.74 -4.39 -21.31
C CYS A 641 -15.27 -5.83 -21.23
N LEU A 642 -14.76 -6.60 -20.28
CA LEU A 642 -15.20 -7.98 -20.03
C LEU A 642 -16.29 -7.94 -18.96
N THR A 643 -17.51 -8.19 -19.35
CA THR A 643 -18.70 -7.92 -18.52
C THR A 643 -19.16 -9.13 -17.70
N ARG A 644 -18.70 -10.35 -18.06
CA ARG A 644 -19.04 -11.59 -17.34
C ARG A 644 -17.88 -12.58 -17.41
N ALA A 645 -17.60 -13.21 -16.28
CA ALA A 645 -16.69 -14.36 -16.21
C ALA A 645 -17.44 -15.68 -16.43
N GLU A 646 -16.80 -16.68 -17.02
CA GLU A 646 -17.30 -18.04 -17.03
C GLU A 646 -17.25 -18.64 -15.62
N ARG A 647 -16.14 -18.37 -14.92
CA ARG A 647 -15.88 -18.85 -13.56
C ARG A 647 -15.16 -17.78 -12.72
N PRO A 648 -15.63 -17.46 -11.52
CA PRO A 648 -14.86 -16.67 -10.53
C PRO A 648 -13.58 -17.42 -10.09
N MET A 649 -12.71 -16.74 -9.39
CA MET A 649 -11.42 -17.28 -8.91
C MET A 649 -10.50 -17.80 -10.03
N ASP A 650 -10.64 -17.22 -11.23
CA ASP A 650 -9.70 -17.36 -12.34
C ASP A 650 -9.59 -16.04 -13.10
N PHE A 651 -8.47 -15.83 -13.78
CA PHE A 651 -8.24 -14.61 -14.54
C PHE A 651 -9.09 -14.52 -15.80
N LEU A 652 -9.72 -13.37 -16.00
CA LEU A 652 -10.28 -12.98 -17.28
C LEU A 652 -9.15 -12.48 -18.18
N LEU A 653 -9.10 -12.97 -19.42
CA LEU A 653 -8.11 -12.56 -20.41
C LEU A 653 -8.81 -12.20 -21.72
N ALA A 654 -8.35 -11.13 -22.36
CA ALA A 654 -8.69 -10.79 -23.73
C ALA A 654 -7.47 -10.21 -24.47
N ASP A 655 -7.33 -10.58 -25.74
CA ASP A 655 -6.44 -9.95 -26.70
C ASP A 655 -7.32 -9.53 -27.90
N ALA A 656 -7.57 -8.24 -28.01
CA ALA A 656 -8.46 -7.67 -29.01
C ALA A 656 -7.65 -6.83 -30.02
N GLU A 657 -7.92 -6.99 -31.31
CA GLU A 657 -7.17 -6.33 -32.37
C GLU A 657 -8.05 -5.98 -33.56
N LEU A 658 -7.85 -4.78 -34.11
CA LEU A 658 -8.38 -4.40 -35.42
C LEU A 658 -7.55 -5.06 -36.53
N ILE A 659 -8.06 -6.13 -37.13
CA ILE A 659 -7.36 -6.94 -38.14
C ILE A 659 -7.71 -6.60 -39.61
N GLY A 660 -8.67 -5.69 -39.79
CA GLY A 660 -9.07 -5.23 -41.14
C GLY A 660 -10.17 -4.15 -41.04
N PRO A 661 -10.59 -3.59 -42.17
CA PRO A 661 -11.73 -2.65 -42.17
C PRO A 661 -12.98 -3.31 -41.58
N ASN A 662 -13.55 -2.72 -40.52
CA ASN A 662 -14.72 -3.23 -39.80
C ASN A 662 -14.58 -4.70 -39.31
N ARG A 663 -13.35 -5.12 -39.05
CA ARG A 663 -13.06 -6.50 -38.64
C ARG A 663 -12.18 -6.54 -37.41
N LEU A 664 -12.71 -7.07 -36.30
CA LEU A 664 -12.04 -7.21 -35.00
C LEU A 664 -11.76 -8.68 -34.73
N ARG A 665 -10.60 -8.97 -34.14
CA ARG A 665 -10.30 -10.25 -33.50
C ARG A 665 -10.42 -10.05 -32.00
N LEU A 666 -10.99 -11.03 -31.32
CA LEU A 666 -11.11 -11.08 -29.87
C LEU A 666 -10.82 -12.51 -29.41
N ASP A 667 -9.64 -12.73 -28.87
CA ASP A 667 -9.25 -14.00 -28.26
C ASP A 667 -9.38 -13.86 -26.74
N THR A 668 -10.14 -14.76 -26.11
CA THR A 668 -10.47 -14.68 -24.69
C THR A 668 -10.29 -15.99 -23.97
N ARG A 669 -10.07 -15.89 -22.65
CA ARG A 669 -10.13 -17.01 -21.72
C ARG A 669 -10.94 -16.59 -20.49
N ASN A 670 -11.79 -17.46 -19.98
CA ASN A 670 -12.68 -17.23 -18.84
C ASN A 670 -13.63 -16.02 -19.02
N VAL A 671 -14.12 -15.78 -20.25
CA VAL A 671 -14.99 -14.67 -20.59
C VAL A 671 -16.31 -15.19 -21.18
N ALA A 672 -17.40 -14.99 -20.46
CA ALA A 672 -18.74 -15.36 -20.88
C ALA A 672 -19.47 -14.23 -21.63
N ALA A 673 -19.11 -12.97 -21.40
CA ALA A 673 -19.62 -11.81 -22.12
C ALA A 673 -18.62 -10.64 -22.13
N ALA A 674 -18.66 -9.86 -23.20
CA ALA A 674 -17.82 -8.66 -23.36
C ALA A 674 -18.59 -7.56 -24.06
N GLU A 675 -18.21 -6.32 -23.83
CA GLU A 675 -18.64 -5.12 -24.53
C GLU A 675 -17.43 -4.47 -25.19
N LEU A 676 -17.52 -4.17 -26.51
CA LEU A 676 -16.49 -3.47 -27.24
C LEU A 676 -17.00 -2.08 -27.63
N ARG A 677 -16.18 -1.05 -27.44
CA ARG A 677 -16.44 0.35 -27.82
C ARG A 677 -15.35 0.86 -28.76
N PRO A 678 -15.20 0.30 -29.95
CA PRO A 678 -14.06 0.56 -30.83
C PRO A 678 -14.00 2.00 -31.38
N GLY A 679 -15.05 2.81 -31.20
CA GLY A 679 -15.07 4.21 -31.62
C GLY A 679 -14.72 4.40 -33.10
N PRO A 680 -13.73 5.26 -33.42
CA PRO A 680 -13.35 5.57 -34.78
C PRO A 680 -12.60 4.44 -35.51
N LEU A 681 -12.27 3.34 -34.85
CA LEU A 681 -11.59 2.18 -35.45
C LEU A 681 -12.50 1.45 -36.45
N VAL A 682 -13.82 1.62 -36.33
CA VAL A 682 -14.82 0.94 -37.18
C VAL A 682 -15.84 1.92 -37.74
N ASP A 683 -16.44 1.57 -38.85
CA ASP A 683 -17.60 2.26 -39.41
C ASP A 683 -18.89 1.77 -38.72
N ALA A 684 -19.36 2.53 -37.73
CA ALA A 684 -20.52 2.17 -36.91
C ALA A 684 -21.84 2.12 -37.69
N THR A 685 -21.88 2.61 -38.96
CA THR A 685 -23.06 2.53 -39.81
C THR A 685 -23.25 1.14 -40.43
N LYS A 686 -22.23 0.27 -40.30
CA LYS A 686 -22.22 -1.08 -40.86
C LYS A 686 -22.01 -2.08 -39.73
N PRO A 687 -22.49 -3.32 -39.89
CA PRO A 687 -22.12 -4.40 -38.97
C PRO A 687 -20.61 -4.61 -38.93
N VAL A 688 -20.08 -4.90 -37.76
CA VAL A 688 -18.68 -5.22 -37.55
C VAL A 688 -18.54 -6.74 -37.52
N GLU A 689 -17.59 -7.27 -38.27
CA GLU A 689 -17.21 -8.68 -38.16
C GLU A 689 -16.30 -8.86 -36.94
N VAL A 690 -16.77 -9.56 -35.93
CA VAL A 690 -15.99 -9.94 -34.78
C VAL A 690 -15.63 -11.41 -34.83
N VAL A 691 -14.34 -11.71 -34.91
CA VAL A 691 -13.82 -13.07 -34.83
C VAL A 691 -13.49 -13.36 -33.37
N TRP A 692 -14.46 -13.98 -32.66
CA TRP A 692 -14.31 -14.31 -31.24
C TRP A 692 -13.88 -15.77 -31.08
N ASN A 693 -12.68 -16.01 -30.53
CA ASN A 693 -12.07 -17.32 -30.37
C ASN A 693 -12.15 -18.15 -31.66
N GLY A 694 -11.87 -17.51 -32.80
CA GLY A 694 -11.89 -18.14 -34.12
C GLY A 694 -13.23 -18.23 -34.81
N VAL A 695 -14.34 -17.85 -34.12
CA VAL A 695 -15.70 -17.86 -34.68
C VAL A 695 -16.08 -16.45 -35.15
N ALA A 696 -16.31 -16.28 -36.45
CA ALA A 696 -16.71 -15.00 -37.03
C ALA A 696 -18.20 -14.76 -36.86
N ARG A 697 -18.57 -13.55 -36.41
CA ARG A 697 -19.93 -13.06 -36.25
C ARG A 697 -20.05 -11.65 -36.78
N SER A 698 -21.11 -11.35 -37.51
CA SER A 698 -21.43 -10.01 -37.99
C SER A 698 -22.41 -9.36 -37.02
N ILE A 699 -21.99 -8.32 -36.30
CA ILE A 699 -22.71 -7.72 -35.21
C ILE A 699 -22.95 -6.24 -35.47
N PRO A 700 -24.18 -5.72 -35.38
CA PRO A 700 -24.44 -4.30 -35.52
C PRO A 700 -23.92 -3.52 -34.32
N VAL A 701 -23.36 -2.33 -34.59
CA VAL A 701 -23.02 -1.36 -33.56
C VAL A 701 -24.29 -0.67 -33.06
N ARG A 702 -24.51 -0.67 -31.74
CA ARG A 702 -25.66 0.00 -31.12
C ARG A 702 -25.14 0.99 -30.07
N ASP A 703 -25.52 2.24 -30.17
CA ASP A 703 -25.06 3.30 -29.28
C ASP A 703 -23.53 3.31 -29.08
N GLY A 704 -22.78 3.08 -30.18
CA GLY A 704 -21.30 3.04 -30.17
C GLY A 704 -20.68 1.78 -29.60
N ARG A 705 -21.46 0.74 -29.26
CA ARG A 705 -20.98 -0.49 -28.62
C ARG A 705 -21.40 -1.75 -29.39
N ILE A 706 -20.64 -2.79 -29.19
CA ILE A 706 -20.84 -4.15 -29.66
C ILE A 706 -20.93 -5.07 -28.46
N ASP A 707 -22.10 -5.64 -28.21
CA ASP A 707 -22.33 -6.57 -27.12
C ASP A 707 -22.09 -8.01 -27.59
N LEU A 708 -21.28 -8.75 -26.84
CA LEU A 708 -20.89 -10.13 -27.13
C LEU A 708 -21.29 -11.04 -25.99
N ALA A 709 -21.85 -12.20 -26.29
CA ALA A 709 -22.11 -13.26 -25.33
C ALA A 709 -21.70 -14.63 -25.91
N ALA A 710 -21.22 -15.53 -25.06
CA ALA A 710 -20.87 -16.88 -25.43
C ALA A 710 -22.12 -17.65 -25.94
N GLU A 711 -21.94 -18.53 -26.91
CA GLU A 711 -23.06 -19.30 -27.50
C GLU A 711 -23.69 -20.21 -26.45
N GLY A 712 -25.03 -20.29 -26.49
CA GLY A 712 -25.80 -21.13 -25.58
C GLY A 712 -25.95 -20.60 -24.16
N ARG A 713 -25.35 -19.44 -23.84
CA ARG A 713 -25.47 -18.82 -22.54
C ARG A 713 -26.90 -18.36 -22.28
N ARG A 714 -27.46 -18.78 -21.16
CA ARG A 714 -28.73 -18.27 -20.64
C ARG A 714 -28.44 -17.30 -19.48
N PRO A 715 -28.85 -16.02 -19.55
CA PRO A 715 -28.69 -15.11 -18.42
C PRO A 715 -29.38 -15.67 -17.17
N SER A 716 -28.73 -15.58 -16.02
CA SER A 716 -29.35 -15.85 -14.71
C SER A 716 -30.10 -14.61 -14.24
N ALA A 717 -31.08 -14.79 -13.34
CA ALA A 717 -31.76 -13.65 -12.70
C ALA A 717 -30.79 -12.82 -11.85
N LEU A 718 -29.76 -13.45 -11.27
CA LEU A 718 -28.66 -12.81 -10.56
C LEU A 718 -27.35 -13.21 -11.23
N GLU A 719 -26.49 -12.25 -11.47
CA GLU A 719 -25.16 -12.46 -12.05
C GLU A 719 -24.15 -11.55 -11.39
N LYS A 720 -22.91 -12.03 -11.26
CA LYS A 720 -21.77 -11.19 -10.91
C LYS A 720 -21.47 -10.23 -12.06
N THR A 721 -21.31 -8.95 -11.73
CA THR A 721 -21.11 -7.86 -12.68
C THR A 721 -19.94 -6.99 -12.23
N ASP A 722 -19.53 -6.02 -13.06
CA ASP A 722 -18.57 -4.97 -12.71
C ASP A 722 -19.00 -4.15 -11.48
N ARG A 723 -20.30 -4.11 -11.14
CA ARG A 723 -20.83 -3.39 -9.97
C ARG A 723 -21.01 -4.28 -8.74
N LEU A 724 -21.28 -5.57 -8.95
CA LEU A 724 -21.58 -6.53 -7.91
C LEU A 724 -20.87 -7.86 -8.22
N ALA A 725 -19.60 -7.93 -7.92
CA ALA A 725 -18.76 -9.11 -8.16
C ALA A 725 -18.37 -9.85 -6.86
N GLY A 726 -18.60 -9.26 -5.70
CA GLY A 726 -17.96 -9.66 -4.45
C GLY A 726 -16.50 -9.18 -4.42
N PRO A 727 -15.74 -9.53 -3.45
CA PRO A 727 -16.04 -10.30 -2.24
C PRO A 727 -16.78 -9.48 -1.17
N PHE A 728 -16.86 -10.02 0.05
CA PHE A 728 -17.52 -9.38 1.19
C PHE A 728 -17.08 -7.92 1.42
N GLU A 729 -15.79 -7.63 1.31
CA GLU A 729 -15.26 -6.28 1.50
C GLU A 729 -15.75 -5.25 0.47
N ASP A 730 -16.22 -5.71 -0.71
CA ASP A 730 -16.70 -4.79 -1.74
C ASP A 730 -18.02 -4.09 -1.34
N ALA A 731 -18.76 -4.65 -0.40
CA ALA A 731 -19.94 -4.00 0.15
C ALA A 731 -19.61 -2.65 0.79
N ALA A 732 -18.44 -2.50 1.43
CA ALA A 732 -17.97 -1.24 2.00
C ALA A 732 -17.25 -0.33 0.98
N ASN A 733 -17.03 -0.79 -0.24
CA ASN A 733 -16.52 0.01 -1.36
C ASN A 733 -17.65 0.67 -2.19
N THR A 734 -18.90 0.47 -1.80
CA THR A 734 -20.10 1.07 -2.39
C THR A 734 -20.78 1.98 -1.35
N PRO A 735 -21.75 2.82 -1.71
CA PRO A 735 -22.55 3.53 -0.72
C PRO A 735 -23.15 2.57 0.29
N PHE A 736 -22.74 2.63 1.56
CA PHE A 736 -23.11 1.65 2.57
C PHE A 736 -23.68 2.24 3.84
N ALA A 737 -24.37 1.40 4.61
CA ALA A 737 -24.80 1.66 5.97
C ALA A 737 -24.61 0.43 6.85
N VAL A 738 -24.14 0.64 8.08
CA VAL A 738 -24.03 -0.41 9.10
C VAL A 738 -25.35 -0.51 9.83
N VAL A 739 -25.88 -1.72 10.00
CA VAL A 739 -27.18 -1.97 10.63
C VAL A 739 -27.01 -2.86 11.87
N LEU A 740 -27.16 -2.27 13.03
CA LEU A 740 -27.09 -2.95 14.32
C LEU A 740 -28.35 -3.80 14.55
N GLY A 741 -28.17 -5.10 14.77
CA GLY A 741 -29.23 -6.01 15.20
C GLY A 741 -29.59 -5.78 16.67
N THR A 742 -30.89 -5.59 16.95
CA THR A 742 -31.39 -5.26 18.29
C THR A 742 -32.46 -6.23 18.80
N ILE A 743 -32.97 -7.16 17.99
CA ILE A 743 -34.16 -7.99 18.32
C ILE A 743 -33.82 -9.30 19.05
N SER A 744 -32.55 -9.64 19.24
CA SER A 744 -32.20 -10.86 19.96
C SER A 744 -32.79 -10.87 21.39
N PRO A 745 -33.42 -11.93 21.86
CA PRO A 745 -33.84 -12.07 23.24
C PRO A 745 -32.63 -12.23 24.19
N ASP A 746 -31.52 -12.77 23.68
CA ASP A 746 -30.30 -12.98 24.45
C ASP A 746 -29.55 -11.66 24.67
N PRO A 747 -29.33 -11.20 25.90
CA PRO A 747 -28.61 -9.99 26.20
C PRO A 747 -27.12 -10.06 25.85
N GLU A 748 -26.51 -11.26 25.86
CA GLU A 748 -25.11 -11.43 25.48
C GLU A 748 -24.92 -11.25 23.98
N MET A 749 -25.84 -11.80 23.20
CA MET A 749 -25.84 -11.60 21.75
C MET A 749 -26.07 -10.14 21.36
N ARG A 750 -26.98 -9.42 22.05
CA ARG A 750 -27.17 -7.97 21.83
C ARG A 750 -25.89 -7.19 22.12
N ARG A 751 -25.19 -7.53 23.22
CA ARG A 751 -23.87 -6.94 23.51
C ARG A 751 -22.85 -7.25 22.42
N ALA A 752 -22.78 -8.50 21.96
CA ALA A 752 -21.86 -8.89 20.91
C ALA A 752 -22.13 -8.11 19.59
N CYS A 753 -23.38 -7.95 19.20
CA CYS A 753 -23.77 -7.12 18.04
C CYS A 753 -23.33 -5.65 18.22
N ALA A 754 -23.62 -5.05 19.37
CA ALA A 754 -23.24 -3.67 19.65
C ALA A 754 -21.73 -3.45 19.62
N TRP A 755 -20.96 -4.40 20.16
CA TRP A 755 -19.50 -4.34 20.13
C TRP A 755 -18.91 -4.50 18.74
N LYS A 756 -19.48 -5.36 17.90
CA LYS A 756 -19.06 -5.47 16.49
C LYS A 756 -19.27 -4.15 15.74
N VAL A 757 -20.41 -3.52 15.92
CA VAL A 757 -20.69 -2.20 15.33
C VAL A 757 -19.74 -1.15 15.89
N LYS A 758 -19.56 -1.09 17.22
CA LYS A 758 -18.61 -0.17 17.86
C LYS A 758 -17.20 -0.32 17.32
N GLY A 759 -16.74 -1.56 17.13
CA GLY A 759 -15.44 -1.86 16.57
C GLY A 759 -15.29 -1.38 15.11
N PHE A 760 -16.31 -1.58 14.27
CA PHE A 760 -16.32 -1.08 12.91
C PHE A 760 -16.33 0.47 12.87
N VAL A 761 -17.18 1.10 13.67
CA VAL A 761 -17.26 2.57 13.76
C VAL A 761 -15.93 3.16 14.21
N ALA A 762 -15.31 2.58 15.25
CA ALA A 762 -14.00 3.01 15.72
C ALA A 762 -12.94 2.87 14.64
N PHE A 763 -12.90 1.72 13.97
CA PHE A 763 -12.00 1.48 12.85
C PHE A 763 -12.21 2.51 11.74
N TRP A 764 -13.45 2.72 11.28
CA TRP A 764 -13.75 3.65 10.20
C TRP A 764 -13.42 5.10 10.58
N ARG A 765 -13.80 5.52 11.77
CA ARG A 765 -13.47 6.86 12.30
C ARG A 765 -11.96 7.08 12.40
N ASP A 766 -11.23 6.10 12.94
CA ASP A 766 -9.80 6.24 13.17
C ASP A 766 -9.03 6.29 11.84
N TRP A 767 -9.54 5.62 10.80
CA TRP A 767 -8.90 5.58 9.48
C TRP A 767 -9.45 6.61 8.49
N GLN A 768 -10.77 6.79 8.43
CA GLN A 768 -11.39 7.68 7.47
C GLN A 768 -11.69 9.07 8.05
N LYS A 769 -11.46 9.25 9.35
CA LYS A 769 -11.74 10.49 10.09
C LYS A 769 -13.19 10.96 9.96
N VAL A 770 -14.09 10.02 9.73
CA VAL A 770 -15.56 10.26 9.67
C VAL A 770 -16.28 9.07 10.29
N GLU A 771 -17.41 9.32 10.90
CA GLU A 771 -18.27 8.25 11.38
C GLU A 771 -19.10 7.68 10.21
N PRO A 772 -19.12 6.35 10.04
CA PRO A 772 -19.94 5.72 9.02
C PRO A 772 -21.42 5.88 9.38
N ARG A 773 -22.30 5.72 8.38
CA ARG A 773 -23.76 5.70 8.62
C ARG A 773 -24.12 4.45 9.42
N VAL A 774 -24.74 4.64 10.59
CA VAL A 774 -25.18 3.55 11.45
C VAL A 774 -26.67 3.71 11.73
N PHE A 775 -27.41 2.62 11.54
CA PHE A 775 -28.83 2.50 11.87
C PHE A 775 -29.02 1.35 12.86
N THR A 776 -30.07 1.41 13.68
CA THR A 776 -30.60 0.19 14.26
C THR A 776 -31.48 -0.50 13.23
N ASP A 777 -31.58 -1.81 13.32
CA ASP A 777 -32.38 -2.63 12.39
C ASP A 777 -33.87 -2.27 12.37
N THR A 778 -34.38 -1.67 13.44
CA THR A 778 -35.77 -1.20 13.58
C THR A 778 -35.98 0.25 13.14
N ALA A 779 -34.91 1.04 12.98
CA ALA A 779 -34.97 2.43 12.52
C ALA A 779 -34.66 2.60 11.01
N LEU A 780 -34.11 1.57 10.37
CA LEU A 780 -33.80 1.63 8.93
C LEU A 780 -35.08 1.71 8.10
N THR A 781 -35.20 2.77 7.32
CA THR A 781 -36.33 2.94 6.38
C THR A 781 -36.15 2.11 5.09
N ASP A 782 -37.24 1.83 4.38
CA ASP A 782 -37.15 1.15 3.08
C ASP A 782 -36.40 1.99 2.04
N ALA A 783 -36.47 3.31 2.12
CA ALA A 783 -35.72 4.21 1.27
C ALA A 783 -34.20 4.10 1.51
N ASP A 784 -33.78 4.05 2.79
CA ASP A 784 -32.38 3.84 3.14
C ASP A 784 -31.90 2.43 2.72
N ALA A 785 -32.72 1.42 2.95
CA ALA A 785 -32.45 0.04 2.57
C ALA A 785 -32.28 -0.14 1.05
N ALA A 786 -32.99 0.65 0.26
CA ALA A 786 -32.85 0.68 -1.20
C ALA A 786 -31.64 1.50 -1.67
N ARG A 787 -31.22 2.48 -0.88
CA ARG A 787 -30.12 3.40 -1.25
C ARG A 787 -28.75 2.83 -0.99
N TYR A 788 -28.57 2.08 0.09
CA TYR A 788 -27.26 1.65 0.58
C TYR A 788 -27.05 0.15 0.46
N SER A 789 -25.81 -0.25 0.28
CA SER A 789 -25.37 -1.61 0.65
C SER A 789 -25.42 -1.75 2.16
N LEU A 790 -26.07 -2.81 2.64
CA LEU A 790 -26.36 -2.99 4.06
C LEU A 790 -25.33 -3.93 4.69
N LEU A 791 -24.60 -3.42 5.67
CA LEU A 791 -23.69 -4.23 6.50
C LEU A 791 -24.43 -4.60 7.79
N LEU A 792 -25.12 -5.74 7.76
CA LEU A 792 -25.95 -6.21 8.87
C LEU A 792 -25.09 -6.91 9.92
N VAL A 793 -25.20 -6.50 11.17
CA VAL A 793 -24.62 -7.18 12.32
C VAL A 793 -25.70 -7.92 13.08
N GLY A 794 -25.55 -9.23 13.17
CA GLY A 794 -26.53 -10.19 13.63
C GLY A 794 -27.27 -10.89 12.47
N GLY A 795 -27.58 -12.17 12.66
CA GLY A 795 -28.36 -12.98 11.74
C GLY A 795 -29.87 -12.73 11.89
N PRO A 796 -30.72 -13.58 11.28
CA PRO A 796 -32.19 -13.43 11.34
C PRO A 796 -32.79 -13.44 12.74
N ALA A 797 -32.12 -14.04 13.72
CA ALA A 797 -32.58 -14.04 15.11
C ALA A 797 -32.24 -12.76 15.86
N GLU A 798 -31.24 -12.00 15.38
CA GLU A 798 -30.69 -10.82 16.06
C GLU A 798 -31.05 -9.51 15.35
N ASN A 799 -31.27 -9.55 14.04
CA ASN A 799 -31.43 -8.39 13.18
C ASN A 799 -32.75 -8.46 12.39
N ALA A 800 -33.63 -7.47 12.61
CA ALA A 800 -34.94 -7.43 11.98
C ALA A 800 -34.87 -7.32 10.44
N VAL A 801 -33.82 -6.65 9.90
CA VAL A 801 -33.61 -6.59 8.46
C VAL A 801 -33.18 -7.96 7.92
N ALA A 802 -32.21 -8.60 8.57
CA ALA A 802 -31.79 -9.97 8.21
C ALA A 802 -32.96 -10.95 8.28
N LYS A 803 -33.81 -10.84 9.30
CA LYS A 803 -35.04 -11.62 9.45
C LYS A 803 -36.01 -11.43 8.29
N ARG A 804 -36.23 -10.19 7.84
CA ARG A 804 -37.08 -9.85 6.68
C ARG A 804 -36.55 -10.44 5.38
N LEU A 805 -35.25 -10.65 5.28
CA LEU A 805 -34.56 -11.13 4.08
C LEU A 805 -34.28 -12.64 4.12
N ALA A 806 -34.51 -13.32 5.23
CA ALA A 806 -34.08 -14.71 5.49
C ALA A 806 -34.52 -15.70 4.40
N ASP A 807 -35.76 -15.61 3.94
CA ASP A 807 -36.30 -16.53 2.89
C ASP A 807 -35.79 -16.19 1.47
N ARG A 808 -35.08 -15.08 1.30
CA ARG A 808 -34.60 -14.56 0.02
C ARG A 808 -33.08 -14.57 -0.11
N LEU A 809 -32.37 -14.88 0.97
CA LEU A 809 -30.90 -14.98 1.01
C LEU A 809 -30.52 -16.46 1.17
N PRO A 810 -29.47 -16.92 0.48
CA PRO A 810 -28.98 -18.27 0.61
C PRO A 810 -28.10 -18.47 1.87
N LEU A 811 -28.55 -17.94 3.02
CA LEU A 811 -27.83 -18.03 4.30
C LEU A 811 -28.82 -18.41 5.41
N VAL A 812 -28.52 -19.48 6.16
CA VAL A 812 -29.22 -19.85 7.40
C VAL A 812 -28.19 -20.03 8.51
N VAL A 813 -28.39 -19.36 9.64
CA VAL A 813 -27.54 -19.50 10.83
C VAL A 813 -28.36 -20.17 11.91
N ARG A 814 -27.85 -21.28 12.47
CA ARG A 814 -28.43 -22.06 13.58
C ARG A 814 -27.41 -22.14 14.71
N GLU A 815 -27.82 -22.63 15.88
CA GLU A 815 -26.92 -22.82 17.02
C GLU A 815 -25.77 -23.82 16.76
N ASP A 816 -25.98 -24.78 15.85
CA ASP A 816 -25.05 -25.86 15.58
C ASP A 816 -24.51 -25.91 14.15
N SER A 817 -24.94 -24.98 13.30
CA SER A 817 -24.58 -25.03 11.89
C SER A 817 -24.79 -23.68 11.18
N VAL A 818 -23.99 -23.45 10.14
CA VAL A 818 -24.21 -22.42 9.13
C VAL A 818 -24.54 -23.11 7.82
N VAL A 819 -25.61 -22.68 7.14
CA VAL A 819 -26.00 -23.21 5.82
C VAL A 819 -25.85 -22.10 4.78
N VAL A 820 -25.11 -22.37 3.72
CA VAL A 820 -24.91 -21.47 2.58
C VAL A 820 -25.43 -22.15 1.32
N ASP A 821 -26.45 -21.58 0.69
CA ASP A 821 -27.15 -22.09 -0.50
C ASP A 821 -27.47 -23.61 -0.41
N GLY A 822 -28.05 -24.00 0.73
CA GLY A 822 -28.41 -25.39 1.02
C GLY A 822 -27.28 -26.29 1.52
N LYS A 823 -26.03 -25.87 1.47
CA LYS A 823 -24.87 -26.60 1.99
C LYS A 823 -24.65 -26.30 3.47
N ALA A 824 -24.75 -27.30 4.30
CA ALA A 824 -24.55 -27.21 5.74
C ALA A 824 -23.06 -27.33 6.12
N PHE A 825 -22.62 -26.46 7.01
CA PHE A 825 -21.31 -26.47 7.69
C PHE A 825 -21.57 -26.64 9.18
N PRO A 826 -21.42 -27.87 9.75
CA PRO A 826 -21.55 -28.08 11.19
C PRO A 826 -20.55 -27.18 11.94
N ALA A 827 -21.06 -26.35 12.82
CA ALA A 827 -20.26 -25.38 13.53
C ALA A 827 -20.96 -24.93 14.81
N ARG A 828 -20.27 -24.99 15.92
CA ARG A 828 -20.69 -24.38 17.19
C ARG A 828 -19.69 -23.30 17.55
N ASP A 829 -20.13 -22.23 18.16
CA ASP A 829 -19.29 -21.06 18.49
C ASP A 829 -18.52 -20.53 17.26
N ALA A 830 -19.22 -20.50 16.12
CA ALA A 830 -18.67 -20.06 14.85
C ALA A 830 -19.27 -18.74 14.39
N GLY A 831 -18.45 -17.93 13.76
CA GLY A 831 -18.82 -16.70 13.07
C GLY A 831 -18.96 -16.92 11.58
N VAL A 832 -19.83 -16.15 10.95
CA VAL A 832 -19.99 -16.12 9.50
C VAL A 832 -19.92 -14.67 8.99
N SER A 833 -19.11 -14.47 7.95
CA SER A 833 -19.14 -13.31 7.06
C SER A 833 -19.73 -13.77 5.75
N PHE A 834 -20.68 -13.03 5.20
CA PHE A 834 -21.42 -13.43 4.01
C PHE A 834 -21.83 -12.19 3.22
N VAL A 835 -21.69 -12.19 1.89
CA VAL A 835 -22.18 -11.15 1.00
C VAL A 835 -23.01 -11.72 -0.14
N HIS A 836 -24.02 -10.96 -0.52
CA HIS A 836 -24.92 -11.33 -1.63
C HIS A 836 -25.57 -10.05 -2.19
N PRO A 837 -26.04 -10.04 -3.48
CA PRO A 837 -26.89 -8.97 -3.96
C PRO A 837 -28.12 -8.79 -3.06
N SER A 838 -28.43 -7.52 -2.76
CA SER A 838 -29.55 -7.22 -1.87
C SER A 838 -30.90 -7.55 -2.54
N PRO A 839 -31.76 -8.36 -1.90
CA PRO A 839 -33.12 -8.57 -2.40
C PRO A 839 -33.97 -7.29 -2.40
N LEU A 840 -33.57 -6.23 -1.69
CA LEU A 840 -34.28 -4.95 -1.64
C LEU A 840 -33.86 -4.03 -2.80
N ASN A 841 -32.63 -4.13 -3.24
CA ASN A 841 -32.09 -3.45 -4.40
C ASN A 841 -30.97 -4.31 -5.02
N PRO A 842 -31.19 -4.97 -6.16
CA PRO A 842 -30.20 -5.87 -6.76
C PRO A 842 -28.93 -5.15 -7.28
N GLU A 843 -28.88 -3.81 -7.24
CA GLU A 843 -27.69 -3.01 -7.53
C GLU A 843 -26.88 -2.69 -6.25
N ARG A 844 -27.23 -3.26 -5.12
CA ARG A 844 -26.58 -3.10 -3.82
C ARG A 844 -26.30 -4.45 -3.17
N TYR A 845 -25.43 -4.46 -2.18
CA TYR A 845 -25.14 -5.64 -1.39
C TYR A 845 -25.95 -5.73 -0.11
N VAL A 846 -26.17 -6.95 0.33
CA VAL A 846 -26.38 -7.29 1.74
C VAL A 846 -25.15 -8.06 2.19
N ALA A 847 -24.40 -7.53 3.14
CA ALA A 847 -23.30 -8.18 3.81
C ALA A 847 -23.71 -8.47 5.26
N ILE A 848 -23.49 -9.68 5.73
CA ILE A 848 -23.94 -10.13 7.04
C ILE A 848 -22.76 -10.63 7.86
N LEU A 849 -22.63 -10.11 9.08
CA LEU A 849 -21.82 -10.70 10.13
C LEU A 849 -22.76 -11.32 11.17
N ALA A 850 -22.72 -12.64 11.31
CA ALA A 850 -23.53 -13.36 12.26
C ALA A 850 -22.70 -14.40 13.01
N GLY A 851 -23.27 -15.00 14.04
CA GLY A 851 -22.64 -16.07 14.80
C GLY A 851 -23.65 -17.11 15.24
N THR A 852 -23.20 -18.36 15.41
CA THR A 852 -24.01 -19.44 15.98
C THR A 852 -24.15 -19.29 17.51
N SER A 853 -23.39 -18.38 18.10
CA SER A 853 -23.40 -17.95 19.50
C SER A 853 -22.83 -16.54 19.64
N PRO A 854 -22.97 -15.87 20.79
CA PRO A 854 -22.28 -14.59 21.05
C PRO A 854 -20.77 -14.68 20.84
N GLY A 855 -20.14 -15.75 21.27
CA GLY A 855 -18.73 -16.03 21.05
C GLY A 855 -18.41 -16.26 19.58
N GLY A 856 -19.27 -16.96 18.86
CA GLY A 856 -19.14 -17.17 17.42
C GLY A 856 -19.15 -15.84 16.63
N LEU A 857 -20.10 -14.95 16.95
CA LEU A 857 -20.17 -13.62 16.31
C LEU A 857 -18.88 -12.82 16.48
N TRP A 858 -18.18 -13.00 17.62
CA TRP A 858 -16.90 -12.35 17.84
C TRP A 858 -15.87 -12.69 16.74
N PHE A 859 -15.85 -13.94 16.26
CA PHE A 859 -14.90 -14.40 15.26
C PHE A 859 -15.30 -14.01 13.83
N ALA A 860 -16.54 -13.67 13.56
CA ALA A 860 -16.93 -13.05 12.30
C ALA A 860 -16.21 -11.69 12.16
N ASP A 861 -15.48 -11.46 11.07
CA ASP A 861 -14.67 -10.26 10.92
C ASP A 861 -14.95 -9.53 9.60
N TRP A 862 -14.99 -8.20 9.69
CA TRP A 862 -15.02 -7.31 8.55
C TRP A 862 -13.76 -7.40 7.69
N GLN A 863 -12.63 -7.75 8.31
CA GLN A 863 -11.30 -7.69 7.71
C GLN A 863 -10.94 -8.96 6.95
N ASN A 864 -11.68 -10.05 7.13
CA ASN A 864 -11.48 -11.31 6.38
C ASN A 864 -12.32 -11.34 5.09
N GLY A 865 -12.55 -10.17 4.48
CA GLY A 865 -13.53 -9.94 3.43
C GLY A 865 -13.09 -10.32 2.02
N GLU A 866 -12.10 -11.20 1.84
CA GLU A 866 -11.61 -11.59 0.50
C GLU A 866 -12.44 -12.67 -0.19
N TRP A 867 -13.38 -13.26 0.53
CA TRP A 867 -14.30 -14.28 0.08
C TRP A 867 -15.74 -13.76 0.08
N ASP A 868 -16.61 -14.33 -0.71
CA ASP A 868 -18.05 -14.02 -0.66
C ASP A 868 -18.67 -14.52 0.64
N PHE A 869 -18.20 -15.66 1.15
CA PHE A 869 -18.56 -16.12 2.48
C PHE A 869 -17.39 -16.80 3.20
N GLN A 870 -17.41 -16.73 4.51
CA GLN A 870 -16.45 -17.40 5.37
C GLN A 870 -17.14 -17.86 6.65
N VAL A 871 -16.91 -19.11 7.05
CA VAL A 871 -17.33 -19.69 8.32
C VAL A 871 -16.09 -20.04 9.12
N VAL A 872 -15.99 -19.47 10.32
CA VAL A 872 -14.80 -19.57 11.18
C VAL A 872 -15.19 -19.82 12.62
N ASP A 873 -14.35 -20.49 13.39
CA ASP A 873 -14.56 -20.71 14.84
C ASP A 873 -13.46 -20.07 15.70
N GLY A 874 -13.51 -20.29 17.01
CA GLY A 874 -12.58 -19.74 17.98
C GLY A 874 -11.10 -20.10 17.79
N ARG A 875 -10.79 -20.98 16.85
CA ARG A 875 -9.41 -21.31 16.46
C ARG A 875 -8.84 -20.31 15.46
N SER A 876 -9.71 -19.48 14.84
CA SER A 876 -9.34 -18.44 13.86
C SER A 876 -9.03 -17.09 14.47
N GLY A 877 -8.87 -17.01 15.76
CA GLY A 877 -8.63 -15.73 16.42
C GLY A 877 -7.54 -14.91 15.77
N PRO A 878 -7.43 -13.61 16.10
CA PRO A 878 -6.43 -12.70 15.54
C PRO A 878 -4.98 -13.13 15.73
N ALA A 879 -4.70 -14.27 16.38
CA ALA A 879 -3.40 -14.94 16.27
C ALA A 879 -3.03 -15.30 14.82
N ALA A 880 -4.01 -15.55 13.94
CA ALA A 880 -3.78 -15.64 12.49
C ALA A 880 -3.23 -14.34 11.89
N VAL A 881 -3.38 -13.22 12.60
CA VAL A 881 -2.83 -11.91 12.27
C VAL A 881 -1.43 -11.71 12.81
N LEU A 882 -1.12 -12.32 13.93
CA LEU A 882 0.16 -12.22 14.61
C LEU A 882 1.10 -13.36 14.24
N ASP A 883 0.56 -14.44 13.69
CA ASP A 883 1.38 -15.45 13.04
C ASP A 883 2.01 -14.82 11.80
N PRO A 884 3.34 -15.00 11.62
CA PRO A 884 3.98 -14.58 10.39
C PRO A 884 3.21 -15.16 9.21
N PRO A 885 3.25 -14.53 8.02
CA PRO A 885 2.54 -14.99 6.81
C PRO A 885 2.75 -16.46 6.44
N GLY A 886 3.35 -17.27 7.29
CA GLY A 886 3.65 -18.68 7.15
C GLY A 886 2.61 -19.65 7.68
N ASP A 887 1.62 -19.22 8.44
CA ASP A 887 0.61 -20.11 9.00
C ASP A 887 -0.73 -20.05 8.27
N PHE A 888 -0.71 -19.92 6.95
CA PHE A 888 -1.82 -20.34 6.11
C PHE A 888 -1.86 -21.88 6.04
N PRO A 889 -2.99 -22.54 6.13
CA PRO A 889 -4.34 -22.02 6.22
C PRO A 889 -4.72 -21.54 7.64
N GLU A 890 -5.66 -20.63 7.72
CA GLU A 890 -6.24 -20.14 8.96
C GLU A 890 -6.77 -21.31 9.80
N ARG A 891 -6.22 -21.50 10.99
CA ARG A 891 -6.52 -22.65 11.88
C ARG A 891 -7.98 -22.76 12.28
N GLY A 892 -8.72 -21.67 12.24
CA GLY A 892 -10.14 -21.63 12.57
C GLY A 892 -11.09 -21.69 11.37
N ARG A 893 -10.58 -21.79 10.15
CA ARG A 893 -11.41 -21.91 8.97
C ARG A 893 -12.20 -23.22 9.02
N ILE A 894 -13.52 -23.11 8.93
CA ILE A 894 -14.42 -24.22 8.65
C ILE A 894 -14.61 -24.31 7.15
N ALA A 895 -14.98 -23.19 6.53
CA ALA A 895 -15.05 -23.03 5.09
C ALA A 895 -14.90 -21.55 4.70
N SER A 896 -14.29 -21.30 3.55
CA SER A 896 -14.27 -20.00 2.89
C SER A 896 -14.49 -20.22 1.41
N GLY A 897 -15.29 -19.40 0.75
CA GLY A 897 -15.56 -19.60 -0.66
C GLY A 897 -16.19 -18.41 -1.35
N ASP A 898 -16.15 -18.47 -2.67
CA ASP A 898 -16.87 -17.57 -3.56
C ASP A 898 -18.10 -18.30 -4.14
N PHE A 899 -19.14 -17.54 -4.41
CA PHE A 899 -20.25 -17.99 -5.24
C PHE A 899 -19.82 -18.02 -6.71
N ASP A 900 -20.47 -18.85 -7.51
CA ASP A 900 -20.28 -18.86 -8.97
C ASP A 900 -20.74 -17.54 -9.62
N SER A 901 -20.61 -17.44 -10.93
CA SER A 901 -21.00 -16.25 -11.71
C SER A 901 -22.50 -15.93 -11.61
N SER A 902 -23.31 -16.81 -11.07
CA SER A 902 -24.77 -16.66 -10.85
C SER A 902 -25.16 -16.54 -9.38
N TRP A 903 -24.20 -16.24 -8.50
CA TRP A 903 -24.37 -16.15 -7.04
C TRP A 903 -24.92 -17.43 -6.41
N ARG A 904 -24.53 -18.62 -6.93
CA ARG A 904 -24.87 -19.93 -6.38
C ARG A 904 -23.62 -20.56 -5.76
N TYR A 905 -23.88 -21.43 -4.79
CA TYR A 905 -22.80 -22.23 -4.19
C TYR A 905 -22.20 -23.20 -5.20
N ASP A 906 -20.88 -23.21 -5.29
CA ASP A 906 -20.09 -24.17 -6.06
C ASP A 906 -18.98 -24.74 -5.15
N GLU A 907 -19.04 -26.06 -4.88
CA GLU A 907 -18.05 -26.75 -4.04
C GLU A 907 -16.60 -26.56 -4.53
N THR A 908 -16.41 -26.36 -5.84
CA THR A 908 -15.07 -26.18 -6.44
C THR A 908 -14.47 -24.79 -6.19
N LEU A 909 -15.26 -23.86 -5.68
CA LEU A 909 -14.85 -22.50 -5.29
C LEU A 909 -14.71 -22.36 -3.76
N VAL A 910 -14.79 -23.46 -3.02
CA VAL A 910 -14.76 -23.47 -1.55
C VAL A 910 -13.48 -24.15 -1.04
N VAL A 911 -12.81 -23.46 -0.16
CA VAL A 911 -11.69 -24.00 0.63
C VAL A 911 -12.20 -24.41 1.99
N ARG A 912 -11.98 -25.67 2.36
CA ARG A 912 -12.30 -26.18 3.69
C ARG A 912 -11.11 -26.11 4.61
N GLY A 913 -11.38 -25.92 5.90
CA GLY A 913 -10.36 -25.98 6.93
C GLY A 913 -9.75 -27.37 7.03
N ASP A 914 -8.46 -27.43 7.35
CA ASP A 914 -7.77 -28.68 7.67
C ASP A 914 -8.18 -29.14 9.07
N GLU A 915 -8.95 -30.24 9.14
CA GLU A 915 -9.45 -30.78 10.40
C GLU A 915 -8.32 -31.24 11.35
N ALA A 916 -7.18 -31.70 10.82
CA ALA A 916 -6.06 -32.12 11.64
C ALA A 916 -5.34 -30.93 12.27
N LEU A 917 -5.21 -29.80 11.56
CA LEU A 917 -4.70 -28.56 12.10
C LEU A 917 -5.68 -27.95 13.11
N ARG A 918 -6.97 -27.97 12.80
CA ARG A 918 -8.02 -27.45 13.68
C ARG A 918 -8.12 -28.24 14.99
N ALA A 919 -7.98 -29.57 14.94
CA ALA A 919 -7.98 -30.43 16.12
C ALA A 919 -6.81 -30.15 17.07
N LYS A 920 -5.66 -29.67 16.55
CA LYS A 920 -4.47 -29.32 17.34
C LYS A 920 -4.51 -27.90 17.87
N ALA A 921 -5.35 -27.02 17.30
CA ALA A 921 -5.43 -25.63 17.71
C ALA A 921 -6.27 -25.48 18.98
N THR A 922 -5.77 -24.74 19.97
CA THR A 922 -6.53 -24.38 21.16
C THR A 922 -7.54 -23.29 20.79
N PRO A 923 -8.84 -23.48 21.08
CA PRO A 923 -9.83 -22.43 20.87
C PRO A 923 -9.49 -21.19 21.71
N ILE A 924 -9.57 -20.03 21.09
CA ILE A 924 -9.39 -18.76 21.78
C ILE A 924 -10.71 -18.39 22.46
N ARG A 925 -10.65 -18.07 23.74
CA ARG A 925 -11.79 -17.54 24.44
C ARG A 925 -12.11 -16.13 23.89
N PRO A 926 -13.33 -15.86 23.41
CA PRO A 926 -13.73 -14.51 23.04
C PRO A 926 -13.53 -13.54 24.21
N PRO A 927 -13.00 -12.34 23.99
CA PRO A 927 -12.96 -11.33 25.03
C PRO A 927 -14.40 -10.91 25.40
N ILE A 928 -14.65 -10.65 26.66
CA ILE A 928 -15.95 -10.17 27.16
C ILE A 928 -15.78 -8.72 27.57
N PRO A 929 -16.11 -7.76 26.71
CA PRO A 929 -15.93 -6.35 27.04
C PRO A 929 -16.91 -5.91 28.13
N ILE A 930 -16.41 -5.06 29.03
CA ILE A 930 -17.20 -4.40 30.08
C ILE A 930 -17.02 -2.89 29.97
N ASP A 931 -17.97 -2.13 30.51
CA ASP A 931 -17.81 -0.70 30.67
C ASP A 931 -17.22 -0.41 32.08
N LEU A 932 -16.12 0.33 32.11
CA LEU A 932 -15.51 0.79 33.36
C LEU A 932 -15.79 2.27 33.59
N PRO A 933 -15.97 2.67 34.86
CA PRO A 933 -16.01 4.08 35.21
C PRO A 933 -14.71 4.79 34.85
N VAL A 934 -14.80 6.06 34.48
CA VAL A 934 -13.65 6.90 34.09
C VAL A 934 -12.54 6.84 35.14
N ALA A 935 -12.89 6.89 36.43
CA ALA A 935 -11.93 6.79 37.52
C ALA A 935 -11.15 5.46 37.56
N ALA A 936 -11.73 4.37 37.07
CA ALA A 936 -11.02 3.09 36.96
C ALA A 936 -10.04 3.08 35.78
N LEU A 937 -10.43 3.72 34.69
CA LEU A 937 -9.56 3.92 33.52
C LEU A 937 -8.36 4.82 33.84
N ASP A 938 -8.60 5.90 34.62
CA ASP A 938 -7.52 6.83 35.01
C ASP A 938 -6.46 6.17 35.90
N ARG A 939 -6.80 5.10 36.64
CA ARG A 939 -5.85 4.36 37.49
C ARG A 939 -4.80 3.58 36.69
N VAL A 940 -5.07 3.28 35.42
CA VAL A 940 -4.16 2.50 34.55
C VAL A 940 -3.46 3.39 33.54
N THR A 941 -3.70 4.69 33.50
CA THR A 941 -2.95 5.62 32.63
C THR A 941 -1.52 5.80 33.14
N GLY A 942 -0.56 5.99 32.23
CA GLY A 942 0.86 6.20 32.57
C GLY A 942 1.77 5.77 31.43
N THR A 943 3.07 5.90 31.65
CA THR A 943 4.11 5.42 30.74
C THR A 943 4.73 4.15 31.33
N TYR A 944 4.80 3.11 30.49
CA TYR A 944 5.32 1.79 30.87
C TYR A 944 6.53 1.45 30.00
N GLU A 945 7.62 0.96 30.62
CA GLU A 945 8.86 0.65 29.88
C GLU A 945 9.03 -0.86 29.74
N ILE A 946 9.03 -1.35 28.50
CA ILE A 946 9.29 -2.76 28.20
C ILE A 946 10.77 -3.01 28.37
N PRO A 947 11.20 -3.99 29.20
CA PRO A 947 12.61 -4.27 29.43
C PRO A 947 13.37 -4.53 28.12
N GLY A 948 14.36 -3.68 27.81
CA GLY A 948 15.12 -3.76 26.56
C GLY A 948 14.34 -3.37 25.30
N GLY A 949 13.18 -2.73 25.48
CA GLY A 949 12.27 -2.37 24.39
C GLY A 949 11.75 -0.93 24.53
N PRO A 950 10.72 -0.60 23.72
CA PRO A 950 10.16 0.74 23.68
C PRO A 950 9.32 1.07 24.91
N ARG A 951 9.04 2.36 25.09
CA ARG A 951 8.05 2.86 26.04
C ARG A 951 6.64 2.81 25.44
N VAL A 952 5.69 2.42 26.27
CA VAL A 952 4.26 2.38 25.94
C VAL A 952 3.54 3.41 26.81
N ARG A 953 2.96 4.41 26.21
CA ARG A 953 2.11 5.39 26.88
C ARG A 953 0.66 4.91 26.83
N VAL A 954 0.06 4.74 28.01
CA VAL A 954 -1.38 4.46 28.17
C VAL A 954 -2.07 5.73 28.61
N TYR A 955 -3.05 6.18 27.87
CA TYR A 955 -3.75 7.43 28.11
C TYR A 955 -5.24 7.31 27.77
N ARG A 956 -6.04 8.25 28.23
CA ARG A 956 -7.49 8.24 28.05
C ARG A 956 -7.96 9.36 27.13
N GLU A 957 -8.87 9.05 26.24
CA GLU A 957 -9.64 9.99 25.43
C GLU A 957 -11.13 9.75 25.67
N GLY A 958 -11.79 10.66 26.40
CA GLY A 958 -13.18 10.43 26.82
C GLY A 958 -13.30 9.16 27.67
N ASN A 959 -14.10 8.20 27.23
CA ASN A 959 -14.29 6.91 27.90
C ASN A 959 -13.43 5.79 27.28
N ARG A 960 -12.50 6.13 26.39
CA ARG A 960 -11.60 5.18 25.71
C ARG A 960 -10.24 5.20 26.38
N LEU A 961 -9.67 4.03 26.58
CA LEU A 961 -8.26 3.87 26.99
C LEU A 961 -7.44 3.52 25.76
N LEU A 962 -6.36 4.23 25.52
CA LEU A 962 -5.49 4.06 24.36
C LEU A 962 -4.08 3.72 24.83
N GLY A 963 -3.45 2.79 24.13
CA GLY A 963 -2.02 2.47 24.27
C GLY A 963 -1.28 2.91 23.01
N ALA A 964 -0.20 3.68 23.18
CA ALA A 964 0.66 4.12 22.07
C ALA A 964 2.12 3.81 22.38
N GLN A 965 2.84 3.32 21.39
CA GLN A 965 4.29 3.19 21.44
C GLN A 965 4.91 4.45 20.85
N GLU A 966 6.00 4.93 21.39
CA GLU A 966 6.71 6.11 20.90
C GLU A 966 7.07 5.94 19.40
N GLY A 967 6.71 6.93 18.58
CA GLY A 967 6.91 6.89 17.13
C GLY A 967 5.93 6.03 16.33
N GLN A 968 4.89 5.48 16.99
CA GLN A 968 3.90 4.61 16.36
C GLN A 968 2.46 5.06 16.70
N GLY A 969 1.48 4.52 15.95
CA GLY A 969 0.07 4.79 16.21
C GLY A 969 -0.44 4.22 17.55
N SER A 970 -1.61 4.66 17.96
CA SER A 970 -2.29 4.17 19.16
C SER A 970 -3.29 3.05 18.85
N ALA A 971 -3.52 2.19 19.84
CA ALA A 971 -4.56 1.16 19.81
C ALA A 971 -5.48 1.29 21.04
N GLU A 972 -6.76 1.02 20.87
CA GLU A 972 -7.72 1.03 22.00
C GLU A 972 -7.57 -0.23 22.86
N LEU A 973 -7.41 -0.03 24.14
CA LEU A 973 -7.40 -1.06 25.19
C LEU A 973 -8.81 -1.18 25.74
N VAL A 974 -9.46 -2.29 25.46
CA VAL A 974 -10.85 -2.56 25.87
C VAL A 974 -10.85 -3.39 27.15
N PRO A 975 -11.53 -2.95 28.22
CA PRO A 975 -11.53 -3.68 29.49
C PRO A 975 -12.35 -4.97 29.42
N GLU A 976 -11.79 -6.06 29.96
CA GLU A 976 -12.50 -7.30 30.33
C GLU A 976 -12.73 -7.39 31.88
N SER A 977 -11.90 -6.69 32.63
CA SER A 977 -12.03 -6.52 34.08
C SER A 977 -11.44 -5.17 34.49
N GLU A 978 -11.36 -4.85 35.76
CA GLU A 978 -10.65 -3.66 36.22
C GLU A 978 -9.15 -3.68 35.98
N THR A 979 -8.59 -4.84 35.64
CA THR A 979 -7.15 -5.04 35.47
C THR A 979 -6.81 -5.64 34.13
N ASP A 980 -7.70 -6.42 33.50
CA ASP A 980 -7.44 -7.11 32.25
C ASP A 980 -8.13 -6.40 31.09
N PHE A 981 -7.37 -6.20 30.03
CA PHE A 981 -7.79 -5.52 28.82
C PHE A 981 -7.35 -6.31 27.59
N PHE A 982 -8.01 -6.09 26.49
CA PHE A 982 -7.56 -6.58 25.18
C PHE A 982 -7.47 -5.44 24.18
N LEU A 983 -6.66 -5.62 23.14
CA LEU A 983 -6.58 -4.65 22.06
C LEU A 983 -7.79 -4.80 21.14
N MET A 984 -8.44 -3.68 20.84
CA MET A 984 -9.58 -3.63 19.91
C MET A 984 -9.21 -4.30 18.59
N GLY A 985 -10.02 -5.26 18.16
CA GLY A 985 -9.79 -6.03 16.92
C GLY A 985 -8.70 -7.10 17.00
N GLN A 986 -8.17 -7.39 18.19
CA GLN A 986 -7.13 -8.41 18.43
C GLN A 986 -7.47 -9.30 19.62
N THR A 987 -6.76 -10.43 19.77
CA THR A 987 -6.81 -11.27 20.98
C THR A 987 -5.68 -10.98 21.95
N LEU A 988 -4.78 -10.05 21.63
CA LEU A 988 -3.71 -9.66 22.53
C LEU A 988 -4.33 -9.11 23.81
N ARG A 989 -4.01 -9.75 24.95
CA ARG A 989 -4.43 -9.32 26.26
C ARG A 989 -3.30 -8.65 27.00
N VAL A 990 -3.66 -7.59 27.70
CA VAL A 990 -2.78 -6.90 28.63
C VAL A 990 -3.42 -6.88 30.01
N ALA A 991 -2.62 -6.97 31.05
CA ALA A 991 -3.08 -6.83 32.42
C ALA A 991 -2.32 -5.70 33.11
N PHE A 992 -2.97 -5.01 34.03
CA PHE A 992 -2.33 -4.01 34.89
C PHE A 992 -2.19 -4.56 36.32
N GLU A 993 -0.95 -4.66 36.76
CA GLU A 993 -0.66 -4.94 38.16
C GLU A 993 -0.86 -3.66 38.96
N LYS A 994 -1.70 -3.72 40.02
CA LYS A 994 -1.97 -2.57 40.91
C LYS A 994 -1.05 -2.59 42.11
N ASP A 995 -0.60 -1.43 42.55
CA ASP A 995 0.06 -1.22 43.84
C ASP A 995 -0.97 -1.14 44.99
N SER A 996 -0.47 -0.90 46.22
CA SER A 996 -1.30 -0.79 47.41
C SER A 996 -2.25 0.42 47.43
N SER A 997 -2.02 1.42 46.52
CA SER A 997 -2.92 2.57 46.34
C SER A 997 -4.01 2.30 45.29
N GLY A 998 -3.94 1.17 44.59
CA GLY A 998 -4.84 0.81 43.51
C GLY A 998 -4.47 1.43 42.14
N GLN A 999 -3.32 2.10 42.06
CA GLN A 999 -2.74 2.57 40.78
C GLN A 999 -1.97 1.44 40.09
N ALA A 1000 -1.92 1.48 38.74
CA ALA A 1000 -1.14 0.50 38.01
C ALA A 1000 0.37 0.72 38.23
N ALA A 1001 1.04 -0.31 38.72
CA ALA A 1001 2.49 -0.37 38.91
C ALA A 1001 3.23 -0.97 37.72
N ALA A 1002 2.57 -1.84 36.98
CA ALA A 1002 3.13 -2.43 35.76
C ALA A 1002 2.01 -2.79 34.75
N LEU A 1003 2.37 -2.77 33.49
CA LEU A 1003 1.64 -3.36 32.37
C LEU A 1003 2.21 -4.73 32.07
N VAL A 1004 1.39 -5.75 32.02
CA VAL A 1004 1.78 -7.12 31.65
C VAL A 1004 1.14 -7.47 30.32
N VAL A 1005 1.97 -7.72 29.32
CA VAL A 1005 1.51 -8.16 27.99
C VAL A 1005 1.54 -9.69 27.97
N LYS A 1006 0.37 -10.30 27.75
CA LYS A 1006 0.17 -11.74 27.70
C LYS A 1006 0.19 -12.21 26.25
N VAL A 1007 1.28 -12.86 25.84
CA VAL A 1007 1.42 -13.53 24.54
C VAL A 1007 1.46 -15.04 24.73
N PRO A 1008 1.10 -15.85 23.72
CA PRO A 1008 1.14 -17.30 23.85
C PRO A 1008 2.53 -17.80 24.32
N GLY A 1009 2.55 -18.50 25.46
CA GLY A 1009 3.78 -19.03 26.05
C GLY A 1009 4.69 -18.07 26.80
N ARG A 1010 4.35 -16.77 26.90
CA ARG A 1010 5.20 -15.78 27.58
C ARG A 1010 4.38 -14.59 28.10
N GLU A 1011 4.82 -14.04 29.23
CA GLU A 1011 4.36 -12.76 29.75
C GLU A 1011 5.51 -11.75 29.73
N ILE A 1012 5.23 -10.53 29.30
CA ILE A 1012 6.19 -9.43 29.27
C ILE A 1012 5.71 -8.39 30.27
N ARG A 1013 6.47 -8.17 31.33
CA ARG A 1013 6.17 -7.22 32.37
C ARG A 1013 6.90 -5.90 32.11
N ALA A 1014 6.16 -4.81 31.92
CA ALA A 1014 6.63 -3.45 31.71
C ALA A 1014 6.32 -2.61 32.96
N PRO A 1015 7.29 -2.26 33.81
CA PRO A 1015 7.05 -1.41 34.96
C PRO A 1015 6.60 -0.02 34.52
N ARG A 1016 5.79 0.64 35.36
CA ARG A 1016 5.41 2.04 35.17
C ARG A 1016 6.61 2.92 35.48
N VAL A 1017 6.91 3.89 34.62
CA VAL A 1017 8.04 4.82 34.75
C VAL A 1017 7.59 6.26 34.93
N GLU A 1018 6.34 6.59 34.52
CA GLU A 1018 5.68 7.89 34.69
C GLU A 1018 4.18 7.73 34.94
#